data_50fdd91c14126d4cdebab868a4018aaf
#
_entry.id   50fdd91c14126d4cdebab868a4018aaf
#
_cell.length_a   1.000
_cell.length_b   1.000
_cell.length_c   1.000
_cell.angle_alpha   90.00
_cell.angle_beta   90.00
_cell.angle_gamma   90.00
#
_symmetry.space_group_name_H-M   'P 1'
#
loop_
_entity.id
_entity.type
_entity.pdbx_description
1 polymer ?
#
loop_
_entity_poly.entity_id
_entity_poly.type
_entity_poly.pdbx_seq_one_letter_code
_entity_poly.pdbx_strand_id
1 'polypeptide(L)'
;MKRLLLLGFALCFAAWSGPAAAQTTASGPGAQKLGFSQALDVDEDRVFVGEARNAHSPGRVYVYDRGEDGSWTETTYLEADDGSVGDGFGASLDGAGSTLAVGAPSANAVYIFEKADDGWTQAARVTAPDSTAGLGSSVALAGDHMFVSTGATVTMTDSDTTTARAVHVFARQSDGSWSESTVLRGSQIPGGGDFGASLVASGSHLLVSAPKHQGGAVVAFQQGDEGWSEVQTMAMGSLRSSAQFGYSLQLAGKEQLLVGAPRAYDATGAVYSFSYDTEAGQWRRTSRLLPFDGGARHFFGEGIAYDGSDLWVSAPGAQNDTGGLYRFRRTDDTWTSTHRVMHPEAEERNDLGASLAASSSVVAAGLPGDDYGAGTMALYSIEDDDWTQTSTIAPTTGDVFSAITGEEHRCDGESVKNFSCEGVDLKAFLPIENIGGERGIELNDIWGWTDPQTGTEYALVGRTDGTAFVDVSDPTNPVYVGELPLTDGARVNSWRDVKVYKDHAFVVADNAGDHGMQVFDLTQLREVQAEAMPKTFEETTLYDKVNSVHNVVINKESGYAYAVGSSGGGNTCGGGLHMINIQDPTNPTFEGCFAHRNTGRSGTGYVHDAQCVMYDGPDQEYQGREICVGSNETHLSIADVTNKDSAKAIAKATFPDHAYIHQGWFTEDQRYFYQNDELDEIQGKADRTRTLVWDLKDLDNPKLIDELMLPEKSTDHNLYVKGDKMYQSNYKSGLRILDVSTPTKPKEVAHFDTQPYGDNSPGFQGSWSNYPYFDSGIIVVSSIGEGLFVLEPSQPEL
;
A
#
# COMPACT_ATOMS: atom_id res chain seq x y z
N MET A 1 -3.01 -69.84 -11.14
CA MET A 1 -2.84 -69.43 -12.54
C MET A 1 -4.03 -68.59 -12.91
N LYS A 2 -3.87 -67.29 -13.00
CA LYS A 2 -4.50 -66.30 -13.88
C LYS A 2 -4.18 -64.93 -13.30
N ARG A 3 -3.28 -64.26 -13.97
CA ARG A 3 -2.91 -62.86 -13.72
C ARG A 3 -4.04 -61.97 -14.24
N LEU A 4 -4.49 -61.00 -13.40
CA LEU A 4 -5.36 -59.90 -13.82
C LEU A 4 -4.48 -58.64 -13.90
N LEU A 5 -4.41 -58.10 -15.11
CA LEU A 5 -3.86 -56.78 -15.37
C LEU A 5 -4.88 -55.73 -14.93
N LEU A 6 -4.44 -54.80 -14.05
CA LEU A 6 -5.14 -53.55 -13.82
C LEU A 6 -4.50 -52.47 -14.68
N LEU A 7 -5.23 -51.96 -15.67
CA LEU A 7 -4.94 -50.71 -16.37
C LEU A 7 -5.36 -49.55 -15.48
N GLY A 8 -4.38 -48.78 -15.05
CA GLY A 8 -4.60 -47.48 -14.44
C GLY A 8 -4.82 -46.43 -15.51
N PHE A 9 -6.01 -45.82 -15.50
CA PHE A 9 -6.28 -44.59 -16.23
C PHE A 9 -5.71 -43.41 -15.44
N ALA A 10 -4.66 -42.78 -15.94
CA ALA A 10 -4.17 -41.51 -15.48
C ALA A 10 -5.05 -40.40 -16.09
N LEU A 11 -5.93 -39.81 -15.29
CA LEU A 11 -6.59 -38.55 -15.62
C LEU A 11 -5.62 -37.41 -15.50
N CYS A 12 -5.16 -36.87 -16.62
CA CYS A 12 -4.51 -35.58 -16.69
C CYS A 12 -5.53 -34.48 -16.37
N PHE A 13 -5.48 -33.92 -15.19
CA PHE A 13 -6.07 -32.61 -14.91
C PHE A 13 -5.15 -31.55 -15.53
N ALA A 14 -5.54 -31.03 -16.68
CA ALA A 14 -5.02 -29.78 -17.20
C ALA A 14 -5.57 -28.66 -16.29
N ALA A 15 -4.74 -28.15 -15.40
CA ALA A 15 -5.02 -26.91 -14.70
C ALA A 15 -4.97 -25.76 -15.71
N TRP A 16 -6.13 -25.25 -16.05
CA TRP A 16 -6.28 -24.02 -16.82
C TRP A 16 -5.94 -22.84 -15.90
N SER A 17 -4.69 -22.39 -15.94
CA SER A 17 -4.30 -21.11 -15.33
C SER A 17 -4.77 -20.00 -16.27
N GLY A 18 -5.96 -19.47 -16.00
CA GLY A 18 -6.36 -18.16 -16.51
C GLY A 18 -5.39 -17.09 -15.97
N PRO A 19 -5.21 -15.95 -16.66
CA PRO A 19 -4.37 -14.88 -16.14
C PRO A 19 -4.94 -14.44 -14.78
N ALA A 20 -4.12 -14.54 -13.74
CA ALA A 20 -4.42 -13.91 -12.48
C ALA A 20 -4.54 -12.40 -12.76
N ALA A 21 -5.74 -11.87 -12.63
CA ALA A 21 -5.91 -10.44 -12.53
C ALA A 21 -4.97 -9.98 -11.41
N ALA A 22 -4.11 -9.01 -11.70
CA ALA A 22 -3.31 -8.37 -10.68
C ALA A 22 -4.31 -7.79 -9.67
N GLN A 23 -4.45 -8.44 -8.53
CA GLN A 23 -5.02 -7.81 -7.37
C GLN A 23 -4.05 -6.66 -7.05
N THR A 24 -4.50 -5.43 -7.26
CA THR A 24 -3.96 -4.31 -6.50
C THR A 24 -4.44 -4.55 -5.08
N THR A 25 -3.69 -5.34 -4.34
CA THR A 25 -3.90 -5.54 -2.92
C THR A 25 -3.72 -4.19 -2.27
N ALA A 26 -4.73 -3.72 -1.54
CA ALA A 26 -4.49 -2.77 -0.46
C ALA A 26 -3.26 -3.29 0.30
N SER A 27 -2.32 -2.40 0.57
CA SER A 27 -1.04 -2.73 1.12
C SER A 27 -1.22 -3.49 2.44
N GLY A 28 -1.04 -4.80 2.41
CA GLY A 28 -0.97 -5.61 3.63
C GLY A 28 0.29 -5.27 4.43
N PRO A 29 0.41 -5.74 5.68
CA PRO A 29 1.62 -5.57 6.48
C PRO A 29 2.86 -5.96 5.68
N GLY A 30 3.88 -5.11 5.62
CA GLY A 30 5.06 -5.26 4.79
C GLY A 30 4.91 -4.74 3.35
N ALA A 31 3.80 -4.12 2.98
CA ALA A 31 3.72 -3.38 1.74
C ALA A 31 4.55 -2.09 1.84
N GLN A 32 5.30 -1.81 0.77
CA GLN A 32 6.18 -0.63 0.68
C GLN A 32 5.33 0.62 0.40
N LYS A 33 4.85 1.26 1.46
CA LYS A 33 3.87 2.35 1.37
C LYS A 33 4.51 3.66 0.91
N LEU A 34 5.55 4.11 1.61
CA LEU A 34 6.17 5.41 1.37
C LEU A 34 7.35 5.32 0.40
N GLY A 35 7.95 4.15 0.25
CA GLY A 35 9.12 3.91 -0.58
C GLY A 35 10.41 4.44 0.03
N PHE A 36 10.46 4.73 1.34
CA PHE A 36 11.70 5.07 2.04
C PHE A 36 12.70 3.93 1.93
N SER A 37 13.94 4.27 1.71
CA SER A 37 15.07 3.37 1.49
C SER A 37 14.98 2.47 0.24
N GLN A 38 14.09 2.75 -0.72
CA GLN A 38 14.10 2.04 -2.01
C GLN A 38 15.20 2.52 -2.95
N ALA A 39 15.59 3.79 -2.85
CA ALA A 39 16.76 4.36 -3.51
C ALA A 39 17.75 4.84 -2.45
N LEU A 40 18.98 4.39 -2.55
CA LEU A 40 20.07 4.74 -1.65
C LEU A 40 21.29 5.17 -2.47
N ASP A 41 21.99 6.16 -1.95
CA ASP A 41 23.33 6.50 -2.38
C ASP A 41 24.20 6.87 -1.19
N VAL A 42 25.51 6.58 -1.27
CA VAL A 42 26.45 6.77 -0.16
C VAL A 42 27.70 7.49 -0.64
N ASP A 43 28.01 8.63 -0.01
CA ASP A 43 29.23 9.38 -0.24
C ASP A 43 30.04 9.50 1.07
N GLU A 44 31.05 8.68 1.25
CA GLU A 44 31.93 8.60 2.45
C GLU A 44 31.16 8.60 3.77
N ASP A 45 30.94 9.79 4.37
CA ASP A 45 30.27 9.99 5.65
C ASP A 45 28.85 10.55 5.49
N ARG A 46 28.22 10.33 4.33
CA ARG A 46 26.84 10.76 4.02
C ARG A 46 26.06 9.66 3.35
N VAL A 47 24.78 9.57 3.73
CA VAL A 47 23.81 8.69 3.07
C VAL A 47 22.63 9.52 2.59
N PHE A 48 22.24 9.29 1.33
CA PHE A 48 21.03 9.82 0.71
C PHE A 48 19.98 8.73 0.63
N VAL A 49 18.76 9.02 1.08
CA VAL A 49 17.67 8.06 1.16
C VAL A 49 16.43 8.63 0.47
N GLY A 50 16.01 7.99 -0.61
CA GLY A 50 14.80 8.38 -1.32
C GLY A 50 13.53 7.83 -0.65
N GLU A 51 12.48 8.66 -0.65
CA GLU A 51 11.09 8.32 -0.28
C GLU A 51 10.16 8.82 -1.39
N ALA A 52 10.06 8.03 -2.46
CA ALA A 52 9.43 8.48 -3.70
C ALA A 52 7.94 8.12 -3.82
N ARG A 53 7.39 7.33 -2.90
CA ARG A 53 6.00 6.83 -2.97
C ARG A 53 5.07 7.45 -1.97
N ASN A 54 5.53 8.44 -1.22
CA ASN A 54 4.68 9.15 -0.30
C ASN A 54 3.51 9.80 -1.07
N ALA A 55 2.28 9.37 -0.76
CA ALA A 55 1.08 9.85 -1.45
C ALA A 55 0.73 11.31 -1.08
N HIS A 56 1.39 11.87 -0.07
CA HIS A 56 1.10 13.19 0.50
C HIS A 56 2.13 14.25 0.10
N SER A 57 3.20 13.85 -0.61
CA SER A 57 4.29 14.74 -1.00
C SER A 57 4.76 14.46 -2.44
N PRO A 58 5.56 15.34 -3.03
CA PRO A 58 6.23 15.09 -4.32
C PRO A 58 7.20 13.90 -4.27
N GLY A 59 7.52 13.43 -3.07
CA GLY A 59 8.64 12.58 -2.72
C GLY A 59 9.74 13.40 -2.07
N ARG A 60 10.63 12.72 -1.32
CA ARG A 60 11.72 13.33 -0.56
C ARG A 60 13.03 12.58 -0.73
N VAL A 61 14.13 13.28 -0.52
CA VAL A 61 15.44 12.67 -0.31
C VAL A 61 16.00 13.17 1.02
N TYR A 62 16.09 12.29 1.99
CA TYR A 62 16.66 12.57 3.30
C TYR A 62 18.18 12.47 3.23
N VAL A 63 18.87 13.37 3.95
CA VAL A 63 20.33 13.44 4.01
C VAL A 63 20.76 13.15 5.44
N TYR A 64 21.53 12.09 5.61
CA TYR A 64 22.12 11.70 6.87
C TYR A 64 23.63 11.92 6.82
N ASP A 65 24.16 12.69 7.76
CA ASP A 65 25.61 12.89 7.91
C ASP A 65 26.11 12.13 9.14
N ARG A 66 27.33 11.59 9.05
CA ARG A 66 28.02 10.90 10.14
C ARG A 66 28.71 11.89 11.07
N GLY A 67 28.40 11.86 12.36
CA GLY A 67 29.06 12.63 13.39
C GLY A 67 30.46 12.11 13.72
N GLU A 68 31.27 12.95 14.41
CA GLU A 68 32.61 12.58 14.88
C GLU A 68 32.57 11.39 15.88
N ASP A 69 31.47 11.19 16.55
CA ASP A 69 31.22 10.07 17.47
C ASP A 69 30.75 8.78 16.77
N GLY A 70 30.61 8.84 15.45
CA GLY A 70 30.13 7.74 14.61
C GLY A 70 28.61 7.60 14.52
N SER A 71 27.86 8.46 15.21
CA SER A 71 26.39 8.50 15.09
C SER A 71 25.96 9.07 13.74
N TRP A 72 24.77 8.65 13.26
CA TRP A 72 24.15 9.17 12.05
C TRP A 72 22.96 10.05 12.40
N THR A 73 22.88 11.23 11.83
CA THR A 73 21.79 12.18 12.08
C THR A 73 21.22 12.71 10.79
N GLU A 74 19.90 12.81 10.72
CA GLU A 74 19.21 13.53 9.66
C GLU A 74 19.58 15.01 9.76
N THR A 75 20.27 15.54 8.75
CA THR A 75 20.72 16.93 8.74
C THR A 75 19.81 17.83 7.91
N THR A 76 19.16 17.27 6.90
CA THR A 76 18.17 17.95 6.05
C THR A 76 17.43 16.93 5.20
N TYR A 77 16.40 17.39 4.53
CA TYR A 77 15.80 16.68 3.40
C TYR A 77 15.73 17.59 2.17
N LEU A 78 15.64 17.00 0.99
CA LEU A 78 15.54 17.69 -0.28
C LEU A 78 14.17 17.39 -0.89
N GLU A 79 13.57 18.43 -1.46
CA GLU A 79 12.34 18.36 -2.27
C GLU A 79 12.55 19.17 -3.54
N ALA A 80 11.76 18.89 -4.57
CA ALA A 80 11.76 19.69 -5.78
C ALA A 80 11.07 21.04 -5.54
N ASP A 81 11.68 22.16 -5.95
CA ASP A 81 11.13 23.52 -5.80
C ASP A 81 9.74 23.68 -6.46
N ASP A 82 9.46 22.91 -7.52
CA ASP A 82 8.22 22.91 -8.29
C ASP A 82 7.48 21.56 -8.20
N GLY A 83 7.77 20.78 -7.15
CA GLY A 83 7.25 19.45 -6.95
C GLY A 83 5.74 19.40 -6.73
N SER A 84 5.10 18.39 -7.31
CA SER A 84 3.69 18.07 -7.10
C SER A 84 3.54 16.67 -6.49
N VAL A 85 2.49 16.47 -5.71
CA VAL A 85 2.18 15.18 -5.12
C VAL A 85 2.19 14.08 -6.20
N GLY A 86 2.89 12.98 -5.89
CA GLY A 86 2.99 11.84 -6.79
C GLY A 86 4.05 11.94 -7.90
N ASP A 87 4.88 13.00 -7.91
CA ASP A 87 5.96 13.18 -8.89
C ASP A 87 7.03 12.08 -8.81
N GLY A 88 7.13 11.40 -7.65
CA GLY A 88 8.09 10.32 -7.43
C GLY A 88 9.52 10.83 -7.28
N PHE A 89 9.70 12.03 -6.73
CA PHE A 89 11.03 12.58 -6.43
C PHE A 89 11.76 11.68 -5.43
N GLY A 90 13.00 11.32 -5.73
CA GLY A 90 13.76 10.36 -4.94
C GLY A 90 13.65 8.91 -5.42
N ALA A 91 12.98 8.64 -6.56
CA ALA A 91 12.87 7.29 -7.11
C ALA A 91 14.20 6.68 -7.58
N SER A 92 15.16 7.51 -7.94
CA SER A 92 16.54 7.14 -8.25
C SER A 92 17.49 8.24 -7.82
N LEU A 93 18.67 7.84 -7.36
CA LEU A 93 19.71 8.72 -6.82
C LEU A 93 21.06 8.32 -7.40
N ASP A 94 21.90 9.30 -7.66
CA ASP A 94 23.34 9.09 -7.88
C ASP A 94 24.11 10.37 -7.54
N GLY A 95 25.07 10.25 -6.62
CA GLY A 95 25.89 11.33 -6.13
C GLY A 95 27.34 11.27 -6.67
N ALA A 96 27.90 12.42 -6.97
CA ALA A 96 29.29 12.56 -7.37
C ALA A 96 29.92 13.79 -6.73
N GLY A 97 30.56 13.64 -5.60
CA GLY A 97 31.19 14.70 -4.85
C GLY A 97 30.17 15.71 -4.28
N SER A 98 30.14 16.95 -4.81
CA SER A 98 29.17 17.97 -4.38
C SER A 98 27.86 17.99 -5.19
N THR A 99 27.70 17.09 -6.14
CA THR A 99 26.52 17.03 -7.03
C THR A 99 25.71 15.78 -6.73
N LEU A 100 24.38 15.93 -6.59
CA LEU A 100 23.42 14.82 -6.47
C LEU A 100 22.37 14.95 -7.58
N ALA A 101 22.18 13.88 -8.35
CA ALA A 101 21.09 13.75 -9.30
C ALA A 101 19.93 12.96 -8.68
N VAL A 102 18.71 13.50 -8.76
CA VAL A 102 17.50 12.92 -8.18
C VAL A 102 16.44 12.74 -9.25
N GLY A 103 16.04 11.50 -9.49
CA GLY A 103 14.99 11.19 -10.46
C GLY A 103 13.59 11.39 -9.88
N ALA A 104 12.70 11.95 -10.72
CA ALA A 104 11.26 12.11 -10.47
C ALA A 104 10.47 11.65 -11.71
N PRO A 105 10.28 10.34 -11.89
CA PRO A 105 9.81 9.78 -13.15
C PRO A 105 8.36 10.14 -13.50
N SER A 106 7.50 10.41 -12.54
CA SER A 106 6.12 10.87 -12.82
C SER A 106 6.09 12.33 -13.24
N ALA A 107 7.02 13.17 -12.74
CA ALA A 107 7.26 14.54 -13.21
C ALA A 107 8.01 14.61 -14.55
N ASN A 108 8.44 13.47 -15.12
CA ASN A 108 9.34 13.41 -16.28
C ASN A 108 10.58 14.31 -16.14
N ALA A 109 11.23 14.26 -14.98
CA ALA A 109 12.31 15.17 -14.65
C ALA A 109 13.43 14.48 -13.85
N VAL A 110 14.61 15.09 -13.91
CA VAL A 110 15.72 14.87 -12.98
C VAL A 110 16.09 16.23 -12.40
N TYR A 111 16.26 16.25 -11.09
CA TYR A 111 16.67 17.44 -10.35
C TYR A 111 18.14 17.29 -9.94
N ILE A 112 18.91 18.36 -10.13
CA ILE A 112 20.32 18.42 -9.74
C ILE A 112 20.45 19.31 -8.54
N PHE A 113 21.02 18.75 -7.46
CA PHE A 113 21.37 19.48 -6.26
C PHE A 113 22.88 19.65 -6.18
N GLU A 114 23.31 20.83 -5.78
CA GLU A 114 24.71 21.15 -5.54
C GLU A 114 24.90 21.51 -4.07
N LYS A 115 25.94 20.94 -3.44
CA LYS A 115 26.32 21.26 -2.07
C LYS A 115 27.24 22.45 -2.03
N ALA A 116 26.83 23.50 -1.31
CA ALA A 116 27.63 24.68 -0.94
C ALA A 116 27.90 24.70 0.57
N ASP A 117 28.61 25.74 1.06
CA ASP A 117 28.92 25.90 2.48
C ASP A 117 27.67 26.04 3.37
N ASP A 118 26.56 26.54 2.81
CA ASP A 118 25.28 26.79 3.48
C ASP A 118 24.26 25.65 3.28
N GLY A 119 24.64 24.55 2.63
CA GLY A 119 23.80 23.39 2.46
C GLY A 119 23.60 22.95 1.01
N TRP A 120 22.58 22.12 0.79
CA TRP A 120 22.16 21.64 -0.53
C TRP A 120 21.15 22.60 -1.17
N THR A 121 21.34 22.93 -2.43
CA THR A 121 20.42 23.79 -3.18
C THR A 121 20.11 23.15 -4.55
N GLN A 122 18.87 23.30 -5.02
CA GLN A 122 18.50 22.88 -6.35
C GLN A 122 19.17 23.79 -7.39
N ALA A 123 20.09 23.21 -8.18
CA ALA A 123 20.85 23.94 -9.20
C ALA A 123 20.17 23.86 -10.57
N ALA A 124 19.48 22.75 -10.89
CA ALA A 124 18.82 22.58 -12.17
C ALA A 124 17.65 21.60 -12.09
N ARG A 125 16.71 21.75 -13.01
CA ARG A 125 15.70 20.78 -13.40
C ARG A 125 15.91 20.41 -14.86
N VAL A 126 16.08 19.14 -15.13
CA VAL A 126 16.34 18.62 -16.47
C VAL A 126 15.15 17.78 -16.92
N THR A 127 14.64 18.06 -18.12
CA THR A 127 13.50 17.37 -18.73
C THR A 127 13.88 16.89 -20.13
N ALA A 128 13.14 15.90 -20.62
CA ALA A 128 13.21 15.48 -22.02
C ALA A 128 12.03 16.07 -22.83
N PRO A 129 12.09 16.02 -24.16
CA PRO A 129 10.95 16.46 -24.98
C PRO A 129 9.64 15.74 -24.63
N ASP A 130 8.50 16.43 -24.83
CA ASP A 130 7.12 16.06 -24.42
C ASP A 130 6.62 14.65 -24.82
N SER A 131 7.35 13.90 -25.65
CA SER A 131 6.98 12.55 -26.08
C SER A 131 7.57 11.43 -25.22
N THR A 132 8.35 11.76 -24.19
CA THR A 132 8.99 10.79 -23.30
C THR A 132 8.27 10.72 -21.96
N ALA A 133 7.94 9.51 -21.50
CA ALA A 133 7.33 9.28 -20.19
C ALA A 133 8.33 8.59 -19.24
N GLY A 134 8.34 9.00 -17.97
CA GLY A 134 9.13 8.38 -16.93
C GLY A 134 10.61 8.70 -16.97
N LEU A 135 11.03 9.87 -17.46
CA LEU A 135 12.41 10.34 -17.35
C LEU A 135 12.80 10.46 -15.86
N GLY A 136 13.96 9.90 -15.48
CA GLY A 136 14.38 9.83 -14.09
C GLY A 136 14.07 8.49 -13.42
N SER A 137 13.64 7.48 -14.19
CA SER A 137 13.45 6.11 -13.64
C SER A 137 14.76 5.48 -13.13
N SER A 138 15.90 5.84 -13.72
CA SER A 138 17.24 5.54 -13.22
C SER A 138 18.18 6.66 -13.67
N VAL A 139 19.13 7.02 -12.82
CA VAL A 139 20.14 8.06 -13.10
C VAL A 139 21.55 7.51 -12.86
N ALA A 140 22.54 8.04 -13.57
CA ALA A 140 23.96 7.79 -13.33
C ALA A 140 24.79 9.00 -13.71
N LEU A 141 25.76 9.40 -12.88
CA LEU A 141 26.71 10.49 -13.10
C LEU A 141 28.11 9.94 -13.42
N ALA A 142 28.77 10.47 -14.43
CA ALA A 142 30.17 10.15 -14.69
C ALA A 142 30.89 11.37 -15.30
N GLY A 143 31.71 12.06 -14.51
CA GLY A 143 32.38 13.28 -14.90
C GLY A 143 31.37 14.38 -15.29
N ASP A 144 31.50 14.90 -16.52
CA ASP A 144 30.60 15.93 -17.05
C ASP A 144 29.34 15.33 -17.76
N HIS A 145 29.02 14.06 -17.53
CA HIS A 145 27.86 13.40 -18.14
C HIS A 145 26.89 12.89 -17.08
N MET A 146 25.63 13.05 -17.41
CA MET A 146 24.51 12.43 -16.68
C MET A 146 23.73 11.55 -17.67
N PHE A 147 23.45 10.31 -17.25
CA PHE A 147 22.67 9.33 -17.99
C PHE A 147 21.33 9.13 -17.29
N VAL A 148 20.26 9.28 -18.02
CA VAL A 148 18.90 9.25 -17.46
C VAL A 148 18.03 8.30 -18.29
N SER A 149 17.47 7.30 -17.65
CA SER A 149 16.53 6.41 -18.32
C SER A 149 15.11 6.96 -18.33
N THR A 150 14.34 6.55 -19.35
CA THR A 150 12.91 6.80 -19.45
C THR A 150 12.10 5.59 -19.05
N GLY A 151 10.87 5.79 -18.58
CA GLY A 151 9.83 4.78 -18.52
C GLY A 151 9.45 4.25 -19.91
N ALA A 152 8.42 3.42 -19.99
CA ALA A 152 7.92 2.93 -21.26
C ALA A 152 7.24 4.08 -22.04
N THR A 153 7.77 4.44 -23.21
CA THR A 153 7.10 5.33 -24.14
C THR A 153 6.08 4.53 -24.95
N VAL A 154 4.80 4.87 -24.84
CA VAL A 154 3.73 4.25 -25.64
C VAL A 154 3.57 5.10 -26.89
N THR A 155 4.05 4.61 -28.02
CA THR A 155 3.75 5.22 -29.34
C THR A 155 2.58 4.45 -29.94
N MET A 156 1.41 5.07 -30.00
CA MET A 156 0.25 4.52 -30.72
C MET A 156 0.37 4.89 -32.20
N THR A 157 0.52 3.88 -33.04
CA THR A 157 0.26 4.00 -34.49
C THR A 157 -0.97 3.15 -34.80
N ASP A 158 -1.68 3.44 -35.91
CA ASP A 158 -2.96 2.81 -36.30
C ASP A 158 -2.97 1.27 -36.33
N SER A 159 -1.85 0.60 -36.13
CA SER A 159 -1.74 -0.86 -36.17
C SER A 159 -0.83 -1.51 -35.11
N ASP A 160 0.00 -0.77 -34.36
CA ASP A 160 0.93 -1.34 -33.37
C ASP A 160 1.22 -0.36 -32.22
N THR A 161 1.19 -0.89 -31.01
CA THR A 161 1.68 -0.18 -29.81
C THR A 161 3.12 -0.60 -29.57
N THR A 162 4.09 0.28 -29.84
CA THR A 162 5.49 0.02 -29.49
C THR A 162 5.88 0.79 -28.24
N THR A 163 6.33 0.08 -27.22
CA THR A 163 6.99 0.66 -26.04
C THR A 163 8.48 0.66 -26.26
N ALA A 164 9.10 1.83 -26.36
CA ALA A 164 10.55 1.93 -26.49
C ALA A 164 11.11 2.74 -25.32
N ARG A 165 11.93 2.11 -24.49
CA ARG A 165 12.73 2.81 -23.47
C ARG A 165 14.03 3.31 -24.07
N ALA A 166 14.58 4.39 -23.52
CA ALA A 166 15.81 5.00 -23.96
C ALA A 166 16.63 5.50 -22.75
N VAL A 167 17.91 5.77 -22.99
CA VAL A 167 18.78 6.49 -22.05
C VAL A 167 19.18 7.80 -22.72
N HIS A 168 18.79 8.91 -22.10
CA HIS A 168 19.18 10.26 -22.49
C HIS A 168 20.53 10.60 -21.86
N VAL A 169 21.43 11.15 -22.63
CA VAL A 169 22.75 11.58 -22.18
C VAL A 169 22.78 13.10 -22.16
N PHE A 170 22.98 13.66 -20.97
CA PHE A 170 23.16 15.08 -20.78
C PHE A 170 24.63 15.38 -20.52
N ALA A 171 25.11 16.48 -21.10
CA ALA A 171 26.45 16.98 -20.87
C ALA A 171 26.41 18.30 -20.08
N ARG A 172 27.26 18.42 -19.06
CA ARG A 172 27.43 19.65 -18.29
C ARG A 172 28.15 20.69 -19.13
N GLN A 173 27.59 21.88 -19.25
CA GLN A 173 28.17 22.98 -19.98
C GLN A 173 29.12 23.79 -19.10
N SER A 174 29.93 24.64 -19.74
CA SER A 174 30.89 25.48 -19.02
C SER A 174 30.25 26.54 -18.09
N ASP A 175 28.97 26.84 -18.26
CA ASP A 175 28.18 27.69 -17.38
C ASP A 175 27.46 26.93 -16.25
N GLY A 176 27.70 25.62 -16.16
CA GLY A 176 27.08 24.73 -15.16
C GLY A 176 25.72 24.16 -15.56
N SER A 177 25.12 24.59 -16.66
CA SER A 177 23.86 24.06 -17.17
C SER A 177 24.03 22.66 -17.75
N TRP A 178 22.93 21.90 -17.89
CA TRP A 178 22.90 20.59 -18.50
C TRP A 178 22.12 20.63 -19.81
N SER A 179 22.68 20.04 -20.84
CA SER A 179 22.05 19.96 -22.16
C SER A 179 22.09 18.54 -22.71
N GLU A 180 20.98 18.07 -23.32
CA GLU A 180 20.92 16.77 -23.98
C GLU A 180 21.92 16.73 -25.14
N SER A 181 22.78 15.71 -25.13
CA SER A 181 23.79 15.51 -26.16
C SER A 181 23.40 14.38 -27.13
N THR A 182 22.78 13.33 -26.66
CA THR A 182 22.33 12.19 -27.47
C THR A 182 21.34 11.30 -26.72
N VAL A 183 20.64 10.43 -27.47
CA VAL A 183 19.71 9.43 -26.92
C VAL A 183 20.16 8.04 -27.36
N LEU A 184 20.37 7.14 -26.38
CA LEU A 184 20.87 5.79 -26.59
C LEU A 184 19.73 4.77 -26.54
N ARG A 185 19.82 3.78 -27.42
CA ARG A 185 18.90 2.63 -27.48
C ARG A 185 19.71 1.36 -27.73
N GLY A 186 19.27 0.25 -27.16
CA GLY A 186 19.93 -1.05 -27.41
C GLY A 186 19.53 -1.58 -28.78
N SER A 187 20.50 -1.72 -29.70
CA SER A 187 20.25 -2.16 -31.07
C SER A 187 19.71 -3.60 -31.15
N GLN A 188 20.03 -4.42 -30.15
CA GLN A 188 19.61 -5.83 -30.04
C GLN A 188 18.45 -6.05 -29.06
N ILE A 189 17.80 -4.97 -28.59
CA ILE A 189 16.73 -5.01 -27.58
C ILE A 189 15.38 -4.53 -28.20
N PRO A 190 14.83 -5.23 -29.17
CA PRO A 190 13.54 -4.86 -29.74
C PRO A 190 12.44 -4.99 -28.66
N GLY A 191 11.52 -4.02 -28.60
CA GLY A 191 10.45 -3.98 -27.60
C GLY A 191 10.88 -3.52 -26.20
N GLY A 192 12.09 -2.97 -26.05
CA GLY A 192 12.56 -2.28 -24.85
C GLY A 192 13.02 -3.17 -23.70
N GLY A 193 12.41 -4.30 -23.38
CA GLY A 193 12.82 -5.27 -22.36
C GLY A 193 13.21 -4.66 -20.99
N ASP A 194 12.63 -3.52 -20.60
CA ASP A 194 13.02 -2.64 -19.50
C ASP A 194 14.46 -2.07 -19.68
N PHE A 195 14.84 -1.69 -20.89
CA PHE A 195 16.12 -1.03 -21.17
C PHE A 195 16.28 0.24 -20.34
N GLY A 196 17.39 0.35 -19.59
CA GLY A 196 17.62 1.43 -18.66
C GLY A 196 17.09 1.20 -17.24
N ALA A 197 16.70 -0.03 -16.88
CA ALA A 197 16.24 -0.35 -15.53
C ALA A 197 17.34 -0.12 -14.46
N SER A 198 18.59 -0.36 -14.80
CA SER A 198 19.77 -0.03 -14.01
C SER A 198 20.86 0.54 -14.91
N LEU A 199 21.55 1.56 -14.45
CA LEU A 199 22.64 2.26 -15.14
C LEU A 199 23.85 2.29 -14.23
N VAL A 200 25.05 2.02 -14.81
CA VAL A 200 26.31 2.34 -14.17
C VAL A 200 27.28 2.91 -15.20
N ALA A 201 27.96 3.98 -14.83
CA ALA A 201 28.89 4.68 -15.71
C ALA A 201 30.24 4.92 -15.02
N SER A 202 31.34 4.83 -15.77
CA SER A 202 32.67 5.21 -15.28
C SER A 202 33.57 5.60 -16.44
N GLY A 203 34.08 6.82 -16.42
CA GLY A 203 34.93 7.32 -17.50
C GLY A 203 34.21 7.32 -18.83
N SER A 204 34.75 6.56 -19.81
CA SER A 204 34.17 6.44 -21.15
C SER A 204 33.21 5.26 -21.32
N HIS A 205 32.83 4.55 -20.25
CA HIS A 205 31.94 3.40 -20.30
C HIS A 205 30.60 3.69 -19.65
N LEU A 206 29.53 3.23 -20.29
CA LEU A 206 28.18 3.18 -19.77
C LEU A 206 27.61 1.78 -19.96
N LEU A 207 27.13 1.14 -18.90
CA LEU A 207 26.44 -0.14 -18.94
C LEU A 207 24.95 0.10 -18.65
N VAL A 208 24.09 -0.40 -19.54
CA VAL A 208 22.65 -0.22 -19.50
C VAL A 208 21.98 -1.58 -19.44
N SER A 209 21.16 -1.82 -18.45
CA SER A 209 20.46 -3.09 -18.31
C SER A 209 19.15 -3.16 -19.09
N ALA A 210 18.73 -4.40 -19.40
CA ALA A 210 17.41 -4.73 -19.96
C ALA A 210 16.93 -6.08 -19.37
N PRO A 211 16.55 -6.11 -18.07
CA PRO A 211 16.34 -7.37 -17.33
C PRO A 211 15.15 -8.19 -17.82
N LYS A 212 14.19 -7.62 -18.52
CA LYS A 212 13.04 -8.34 -19.09
C LYS A 212 13.26 -8.81 -20.54
N HIS A 213 14.42 -8.52 -21.15
CA HIS A 213 14.74 -9.00 -22.48
C HIS A 213 15.22 -10.47 -22.44
N GLN A 214 14.43 -11.45 -22.88
CA GLN A 214 14.81 -12.86 -23.07
C GLN A 214 15.61 -13.51 -21.91
N GLY A 215 15.30 -13.17 -20.65
CA GLY A 215 16.04 -13.62 -19.48
C GLY A 215 17.03 -12.61 -18.94
N GLY A 216 17.15 -11.49 -19.65
CA GLY A 216 17.92 -10.32 -19.29
C GLY A 216 19.14 -10.08 -20.16
N ALA A 217 19.51 -8.81 -20.33
CA ALA A 217 20.66 -8.35 -21.08
C ALA A 217 21.31 -7.12 -20.44
N VAL A 218 22.58 -6.89 -20.75
CA VAL A 218 23.31 -5.65 -20.44
C VAL A 218 23.96 -5.17 -21.71
N VAL A 219 23.74 -3.90 -22.07
CA VAL A 219 24.31 -3.26 -23.24
C VAL A 219 25.43 -2.32 -22.80
N ALA A 220 26.61 -2.49 -23.38
CA ALA A 220 27.76 -1.64 -23.12
C ALA A 220 27.87 -0.58 -24.22
N PHE A 221 27.97 0.69 -23.80
CA PHE A 221 28.28 1.84 -24.64
C PHE A 221 29.65 2.38 -24.27
N GLN A 222 30.32 2.92 -25.26
CA GLN A 222 31.62 3.56 -25.10
C GLN A 222 31.62 4.93 -25.76
N GLN A 223 32.19 5.90 -25.08
CA GLN A 223 32.44 7.24 -25.61
C GLN A 223 33.72 7.23 -26.48
N GLY A 224 33.59 7.62 -27.73
CA GLY A 224 34.68 7.85 -28.69
C GLY A 224 34.67 9.27 -29.21
N ASP A 225 35.50 9.57 -30.19
CA ASP A 225 35.60 10.91 -30.81
C ASP A 225 34.30 11.39 -31.49
N GLU A 226 33.44 10.44 -31.91
CA GLU A 226 32.16 10.71 -32.56
C GLU A 226 30.97 10.66 -31.57
N GLY A 227 31.23 10.55 -30.26
CA GLY A 227 30.23 10.42 -29.21
C GLY A 227 30.04 8.99 -28.71
N TRP A 228 28.89 8.71 -28.08
CA TRP A 228 28.55 7.42 -27.49
C TRP A 228 28.08 6.41 -28.53
N SER A 229 28.63 5.21 -28.52
CA SER A 229 28.26 4.10 -29.40
C SER A 229 28.14 2.78 -28.67
N GLU A 230 27.17 1.94 -29.09
CA GLU A 230 27.03 0.56 -28.59
C GLU A 230 28.22 -0.28 -29.07
N VAL A 231 28.91 -0.95 -28.12
CA VAL A 231 30.07 -1.79 -28.40
C VAL A 231 29.82 -3.27 -28.12
N GLN A 232 28.89 -3.60 -27.24
CA GLN A 232 28.59 -4.97 -26.88
C GLN A 232 27.22 -5.13 -26.23
N THR A 233 26.51 -6.22 -26.57
CA THR A 233 25.36 -6.70 -25.79
C THR A 233 25.74 -8.02 -25.10
N MET A 234 25.61 -8.07 -23.77
CA MET A 234 25.86 -9.24 -22.94
C MET A 234 24.54 -9.89 -22.56
N ALA A 235 24.35 -11.17 -22.86
CA ALA A 235 23.18 -11.93 -22.46
C ALA A 235 23.59 -13.35 -22.05
N MET A 236 22.82 -13.98 -21.18
CA MET A 236 23.09 -15.31 -20.66
C MET A 236 22.09 -16.31 -21.25
N GLY A 237 22.36 -16.81 -22.47
CA GLY A 237 21.47 -17.70 -23.22
C GLY A 237 21.11 -19.04 -22.54
N SER A 238 21.76 -19.38 -21.40
CA SER A 238 21.42 -20.53 -20.57
C SER A 238 20.41 -20.25 -19.46
N LEU A 239 20.05 -19.00 -19.23
CA LEU A 239 19.08 -18.61 -18.24
C LEU A 239 17.65 -18.68 -18.79
N ARG A 240 16.68 -18.97 -17.90
CA ARG A 240 15.25 -18.87 -18.23
C ARG A 240 14.87 -17.43 -18.53
N SER A 241 13.80 -17.22 -19.28
CA SER A 241 13.28 -15.88 -19.64
C SER A 241 12.90 -15.02 -18.41
N SER A 242 12.66 -15.65 -17.27
CA SER A 242 12.31 -14.98 -16.01
C SER A 242 13.51 -14.64 -15.12
N ALA A 243 14.76 -14.95 -15.52
CA ALA A 243 15.95 -14.85 -14.65
C ALA A 243 16.32 -13.40 -14.28
N GLN A 244 15.94 -12.42 -15.11
CA GLN A 244 16.22 -11.00 -14.92
C GLN A 244 17.73 -10.66 -14.80
N PHE A 245 18.58 -11.26 -15.65
CA PHE A 245 19.99 -10.86 -15.75
C PHE A 245 20.10 -9.37 -16.11
N GLY A 246 20.85 -8.59 -15.32
CA GLY A 246 20.90 -7.13 -15.41
C GLY A 246 19.89 -6.40 -14.51
N TYR A 247 19.24 -7.08 -13.57
CA TYR A 247 18.36 -6.42 -12.60
C TYR A 247 19.09 -5.33 -11.81
N SER A 248 20.29 -5.65 -11.34
CA SER A 248 21.23 -4.74 -10.69
C SER A 248 22.60 -4.76 -11.40
N LEU A 249 23.25 -3.62 -11.45
CA LEU A 249 24.58 -3.41 -12.00
C LEU A 249 25.48 -2.72 -10.98
N GLN A 250 26.75 -3.15 -10.89
CA GLN A 250 27.74 -2.49 -10.05
C GLN A 250 29.12 -2.57 -10.72
N LEU A 251 29.82 -1.45 -10.77
CA LEU A 251 31.22 -1.41 -11.17
C LEU A 251 32.14 -1.53 -9.94
N ALA A 252 33.03 -2.49 -9.92
CA ALA A 252 34.10 -2.61 -8.95
C ALA A 252 35.40 -2.09 -9.57
N GLY A 253 35.61 -0.79 -9.49
CA GLY A 253 36.62 -0.05 -10.23
C GLY A 253 36.27 0.09 -11.73
N LYS A 254 37.26 0.32 -12.59
CA LYS A 254 37.04 0.63 -14.02
C LYS A 254 36.87 -0.60 -14.93
N GLU A 255 37.35 -1.76 -14.46
CA GLU A 255 37.54 -2.94 -15.31
C GLU A 255 36.70 -4.14 -14.85
N GLN A 256 35.89 -4.00 -13.80
CA GLN A 256 35.07 -5.08 -13.30
C GLN A 256 33.61 -4.68 -13.20
N LEU A 257 32.74 -5.50 -13.79
CA LEU A 257 31.30 -5.34 -13.76
C LEU A 257 30.66 -6.54 -13.05
N LEU A 258 29.78 -6.28 -12.10
CA LEU A 258 28.93 -7.25 -11.42
C LEU A 258 27.50 -7.06 -11.93
N VAL A 259 26.82 -8.18 -12.25
CA VAL A 259 25.48 -8.18 -12.85
C VAL A 259 24.59 -9.14 -12.08
N GLY A 260 23.56 -8.62 -11.45
CA GLY A 260 22.57 -9.39 -10.71
C GLY A 260 21.55 -10.08 -11.63
N ALA A 261 21.12 -11.26 -11.21
CA ALA A 261 20.06 -12.05 -11.82
C ALA A 261 19.22 -12.72 -10.71
N PRO A 262 18.41 -11.93 -9.95
CA PRO A 262 17.79 -12.41 -8.71
C PRO A 262 16.76 -13.51 -8.92
N ARG A 263 16.19 -13.66 -10.10
CA ARG A 263 15.23 -14.73 -10.41
C ARG A 263 15.84 -15.93 -11.15
N ALA A 264 17.16 -15.98 -11.27
CA ALA A 264 17.84 -17.19 -11.75
C ALA A 264 17.69 -18.37 -10.77
N TYR A 265 17.71 -19.61 -11.27
CA TYR A 265 17.71 -20.84 -10.46
C TYR A 265 16.56 -20.93 -9.45
N ASP A 266 15.33 -20.87 -9.95
CA ASP A 266 14.10 -20.87 -9.15
C ASP A 266 14.05 -19.71 -8.13
N ALA A 267 14.57 -18.55 -8.57
CA ALA A 267 14.70 -17.32 -7.80
C ALA A 267 15.60 -17.44 -6.54
N THR A 268 16.50 -18.44 -6.50
CA THR A 268 17.62 -18.39 -5.55
C THR A 268 18.48 -17.16 -5.83
N GLY A 269 18.67 -16.83 -7.10
CA GLY A 269 19.45 -15.72 -7.59
C GLY A 269 20.91 -16.04 -7.87
N ALA A 270 21.56 -15.14 -8.58
CA ALA A 270 22.99 -15.20 -8.89
C ALA A 270 23.56 -13.82 -9.23
N VAL A 271 24.85 -13.63 -9.02
CA VAL A 271 25.61 -12.49 -9.54
C VAL A 271 26.65 -13.00 -10.51
N TYR A 272 26.81 -12.34 -11.66
CA TYR A 272 27.81 -12.66 -12.67
C TYR A 272 28.87 -11.57 -12.70
N SER A 273 30.16 -11.98 -12.70
CA SER A 273 31.29 -11.07 -12.79
C SER A 273 31.86 -11.06 -14.21
N PHE A 274 32.19 -9.87 -14.69
CA PHE A 274 32.84 -9.63 -15.98
C PHE A 274 34.06 -8.75 -15.76
N SER A 275 35.12 -9.00 -16.54
CA SER A 275 36.27 -8.12 -16.63
C SER A 275 36.35 -7.50 -18.02
N TYR A 276 36.76 -6.22 -18.07
CA TYR A 276 36.99 -5.53 -19.33
C TYR A 276 38.35 -5.92 -19.88
N ASP A 277 38.36 -6.50 -21.10
CA ASP A 277 39.56 -6.82 -21.85
C ASP A 277 39.92 -5.58 -22.68
N THR A 278 40.94 -4.85 -22.25
CA THR A 278 41.38 -3.59 -22.88
C THR A 278 41.96 -3.78 -24.27
N GLU A 279 42.53 -4.97 -24.58
CA GLU A 279 43.06 -5.27 -25.91
C GLU A 279 41.93 -5.58 -26.91
N ALA A 280 40.90 -6.29 -26.44
CA ALA A 280 39.76 -6.65 -27.28
C ALA A 280 38.65 -5.56 -27.29
N GLY A 281 38.68 -4.64 -26.34
CA GLY A 281 37.63 -3.66 -26.15
C GLY A 281 36.28 -4.28 -25.73
N GLN A 282 36.28 -5.33 -24.94
CA GLN A 282 35.07 -6.10 -24.63
C GLN A 282 35.05 -6.60 -23.19
N TRP A 283 33.85 -6.71 -22.67
CA TRP A 283 33.56 -7.33 -21.36
C TRP A 283 33.51 -8.85 -21.49
N ARG A 284 34.28 -9.56 -20.67
CA ARG A 284 34.35 -11.02 -20.65
C ARG A 284 33.93 -11.57 -19.30
N ARG A 285 32.96 -12.52 -19.29
CA ARG A 285 32.53 -13.17 -18.05
C ARG A 285 33.69 -13.93 -17.41
N THR A 286 33.94 -13.67 -16.14
CA THR A 286 34.98 -14.31 -15.33
C THR A 286 34.41 -15.34 -14.38
N SER A 287 33.32 -15.04 -13.67
CA SER A 287 32.80 -15.96 -12.67
C SER A 287 31.27 -15.82 -12.50
N ARG A 288 30.71 -16.66 -11.64
CA ARG A 288 29.37 -16.61 -11.12
C ARG A 288 29.41 -16.79 -9.61
N LEU A 289 28.78 -15.88 -8.90
CA LEU A 289 28.63 -15.89 -7.45
C LEU A 289 27.24 -16.42 -7.10
N LEU A 290 27.21 -17.27 -6.08
CA LEU A 290 25.98 -17.83 -5.51
C LEU A 290 26.02 -17.67 -3.98
N PRO A 291 24.87 -17.56 -3.31
CA PRO A 291 24.82 -17.63 -1.86
C PRO A 291 25.21 -19.05 -1.40
N PHE A 292 25.98 -19.16 -0.31
CA PHE A 292 26.44 -20.46 0.18
C PHE A 292 25.34 -21.30 0.85
N ASP A 293 24.26 -20.64 1.27
CA ASP A 293 23.08 -21.22 1.93
C ASP A 293 21.79 -20.90 1.16
N GLY A 294 21.88 -20.69 -0.16
CA GLY A 294 20.78 -20.26 -1.00
C GLY A 294 19.59 -21.21 -1.02
N GLY A 295 18.40 -20.64 -0.96
CA GLY A 295 17.11 -21.29 -1.12
C GLY A 295 16.27 -20.68 -2.25
N ALA A 296 15.17 -21.33 -2.60
CA ALA A 296 14.23 -20.80 -3.58
C ALA A 296 13.64 -19.47 -3.06
N ARG A 297 13.50 -18.49 -3.98
CA ARG A 297 12.96 -17.16 -3.69
C ARG A 297 13.80 -16.30 -2.75
N HIS A 298 15.09 -16.57 -2.58
CA HIS A 298 15.99 -15.69 -1.82
C HIS A 298 16.32 -14.39 -2.58
N PHE A 299 16.17 -14.36 -3.92
CA PHE A 299 16.44 -13.21 -4.79
C PHE A 299 17.87 -12.66 -4.67
N PHE A 300 18.87 -13.54 -4.44
CA PHE A 300 20.26 -13.13 -4.33
C PHE A 300 20.73 -12.39 -5.58
N GLY A 301 21.34 -11.21 -5.39
CA GLY A 301 21.73 -10.30 -6.48
C GLY A 301 20.66 -9.28 -6.83
N GLU A 302 19.70 -9.01 -5.97
CA GLU A 302 18.75 -7.91 -6.13
C GLU A 302 19.46 -6.58 -5.91
N GLY A 303 20.19 -6.42 -4.80
CA GLY A 303 21.11 -5.32 -4.56
C GLY A 303 22.56 -5.77 -4.67
N ILE A 304 23.42 -4.92 -5.23
CA ILE A 304 24.87 -5.11 -5.32
C ILE A 304 25.54 -3.78 -5.01
N ALA A 305 26.50 -3.76 -4.09
CA ALA A 305 27.32 -2.60 -3.77
C ALA A 305 28.79 -2.99 -3.60
N TYR A 306 29.70 -2.05 -3.88
CA TYR A 306 31.13 -2.22 -3.74
C TYR A 306 31.71 -1.12 -2.88
N ASP A 307 32.36 -1.48 -1.76
CA ASP A 307 32.91 -0.55 -0.77
C ASP A 307 34.35 -0.09 -1.07
N GLY A 308 34.90 -0.46 -2.22
CA GLY A 308 36.30 -0.19 -2.59
C GLY A 308 37.23 -1.39 -2.36
N SER A 309 36.83 -2.35 -1.53
CA SER A 309 37.56 -3.57 -1.22
C SER A 309 36.75 -4.84 -1.34
N ASP A 310 35.55 -4.84 -0.77
CA ASP A 310 34.64 -5.96 -0.70
C ASP A 310 33.37 -5.72 -1.53
N LEU A 311 32.76 -6.80 -1.98
CA LEU A 311 31.49 -6.79 -2.68
C LEU A 311 30.38 -7.23 -1.73
N TRP A 312 29.30 -6.46 -1.71
CA TRP A 312 28.09 -6.74 -0.96
C TRP A 312 26.96 -7.12 -1.92
N VAL A 313 26.26 -8.19 -1.59
CA VAL A 313 25.15 -8.71 -2.39
C VAL A 313 23.98 -8.99 -1.46
N SER A 314 22.84 -8.45 -1.76
CA SER A 314 21.62 -8.70 -0.99
C SER A 314 20.84 -9.92 -1.50
N ALA A 315 20.01 -10.45 -0.60
CA ALA A 315 19.03 -11.51 -0.86
C ALA A 315 17.77 -11.21 -0.01
N PRO A 316 16.92 -10.24 -0.42
CA PRO A 316 15.80 -9.76 0.41
C PRO A 316 14.74 -10.82 0.69
N GLY A 317 14.57 -11.82 -0.18
CA GLY A 317 13.66 -12.94 0.04
C GLY A 317 14.18 -14.05 0.95
N ALA A 318 15.37 -13.91 1.54
CA ALA A 318 15.91 -14.93 2.45
C ALA A 318 15.12 -14.99 3.76
N GLN A 319 14.91 -16.21 4.32
CA GLN A 319 14.23 -16.42 5.60
C GLN A 319 12.83 -15.78 5.70
N ASN A 320 11.96 -16.12 4.76
CA ASN A 320 10.58 -15.60 4.68
C ASN A 320 10.52 -14.08 4.50
N ASP A 321 11.36 -13.56 3.60
CA ASP A 321 11.44 -12.13 3.26
C ASP A 321 11.98 -11.25 4.42
N THR A 322 12.62 -11.83 5.44
CA THR A 322 13.42 -11.06 6.41
C THR A 322 14.62 -10.40 5.74
N GLY A 323 15.21 -11.10 4.78
CA GLY A 323 16.35 -10.61 3.99
C GLY A 323 17.72 -10.98 4.56
N GLY A 324 18.77 -10.61 3.85
CA GLY A 324 20.15 -10.81 4.26
C GLY A 324 21.18 -10.27 3.28
N LEU A 325 22.35 -9.94 3.81
CA LEU A 325 23.46 -9.41 3.05
C LEU A 325 24.61 -10.41 3.03
N TYR A 326 25.26 -10.59 1.89
CA TYR A 326 26.40 -11.47 1.70
C TYR A 326 27.63 -10.65 1.32
N ARG A 327 28.71 -10.82 2.08
CA ARG A 327 30.02 -10.20 1.81
C ARG A 327 30.89 -11.15 0.99
N PHE A 328 31.49 -10.61 -0.06
CA PHE A 328 32.48 -11.31 -0.87
C PHE A 328 33.77 -10.51 -0.89
N ARG A 329 34.90 -11.21 -0.60
CA ARG A 329 36.25 -10.65 -0.70
C ARG A 329 36.92 -11.14 -1.96
N ARG A 330 37.66 -10.26 -2.61
CA ARG A 330 38.44 -10.62 -3.79
C ARG A 330 39.77 -11.22 -3.41
N THR A 331 40.10 -12.40 -3.94
CA THR A 331 41.39 -13.05 -3.81
C THR A 331 41.79 -13.58 -5.18
N ASP A 332 42.95 -13.16 -5.68
CA ASP A 332 43.51 -13.63 -6.98
C ASP A 332 42.44 -13.63 -8.11
N ASP A 333 41.80 -12.51 -8.37
CA ASP A 333 40.78 -12.35 -9.43
C ASP A 333 39.46 -13.13 -9.22
N THR A 334 39.28 -13.78 -8.08
CA THR A 334 38.06 -14.48 -7.74
C THR A 334 37.37 -13.84 -6.52
N TRP A 335 36.04 -13.78 -6.57
CA TRP A 335 35.23 -13.37 -5.44
C TRP A 335 34.86 -14.58 -4.58
N THR A 336 35.18 -14.53 -3.28
CA THR A 336 34.88 -15.61 -2.34
C THR A 336 33.98 -15.08 -1.24
N SER A 337 32.84 -15.75 -1.00
CA SER A 337 31.95 -15.43 0.09
C SER A 337 32.63 -15.62 1.43
N THR A 338 32.56 -14.62 2.29
CA THR A 338 33.18 -14.65 3.61
C THR A 338 32.17 -14.73 4.74
N HIS A 339 31.10 -13.94 4.68
CA HIS A 339 30.11 -13.81 5.73
C HIS A 339 28.71 -13.60 5.15
N ARG A 340 27.68 -13.91 5.97
CA ARG A 340 26.31 -13.43 5.81
C ARG A 340 25.98 -12.56 7.01
N VAL A 341 25.45 -11.40 6.74
CA VAL A 341 24.99 -10.42 7.73
C VAL A 341 23.48 -10.39 7.72
N MET A 342 22.89 -10.45 8.88
CA MET A 342 21.44 -10.32 9.11
C MET A 342 21.18 -9.10 10.00
N HIS A 343 20.03 -8.52 9.88
CA HIS A 343 19.58 -7.54 10.85
C HIS A 343 19.06 -8.27 12.09
N PRO A 344 19.52 -7.94 13.30
CA PRO A 344 19.16 -8.70 14.50
C PRO A 344 17.69 -8.57 14.90
N GLU A 345 17.04 -7.47 14.51
CA GLU A 345 15.65 -7.15 14.83
C GLU A 345 14.72 -7.23 13.61
N ALA A 346 15.23 -7.66 12.43
CA ALA A 346 14.39 -7.76 11.25
C ALA A 346 13.36 -8.89 11.39
N GLU A 347 12.14 -8.55 11.05
CA GLU A 347 11.00 -9.46 11.03
C GLU A 347 10.72 -10.01 9.62
N GLU A 348 9.79 -10.94 9.51
CA GLU A 348 9.31 -11.42 8.20
C GLU A 348 8.73 -10.24 7.38
N ARG A 349 9.11 -10.17 6.09
CA ARG A 349 8.70 -9.14 5.13
C ARG A 349 9.34 -7.75 5.29
N ASN A 350 10.38 -7.61 6.10
CA ASN A 350 11.13 -6.35 6.17
C ASN A 350 12.01 -6.12 4.93
N ASP A 351 12.28 -7.19 4.14
CA ASP A 351 12.99 -7.14 2.86
C ASP A 351 14.40 -6.51 2.97
N LEU A 352 15.16 -6.82 4.03
CA LEU A 352 16.53 -6.30 4.21
C LEU A 352 17.36 -6.49 2.95
N GLY A 353 17.84 -5.38 2.40
CA GLY A 353 18.66 -5.35 1.21
C GLY A 353 17.86 -5.22 -0.09
N ALA A 354 16.60 -4.81 -0.03
CA ALA A 354 15.84 -4.43 -1.23
C ALA A 354 16.56 -3.32 -2.03
N SER A 355 17.27 -2.44 -1.35
CA SER A 355 18.26 -1.53 -1.90
C SER A 355 19.60 -1.67 -1.15
N LEU A 356 20.69 -1.31 -1.79
CA LEU A 356 22.03 -1.46 -1.21
C LEU A 356 22.99 -0.42 -1.80
N ALA A 357 23.69 0.30 -0.94
CA ALA A 357 24.77 1.21 -1.31
C ALA A 357 25.93 1.06 -0.34
N ALA A 358 27.16 1.37 -0.77
CA ALA A 358 28.34 1.20 0.07
C ALA A 358 29.44 2.20 -0.28
N SER A 359 30.16 2.64 0.75
CA SER A 359 31.45 3.33 0.67
C SER A 359 32.52 2.56 1.45
N SER A 360 33.72 3.10 1.52
CA SER A 360 34.81 2.49 2.31
C SER A 360 34.56 2.48 3.82
N SER A 361 33.57 3.21 4.32
CA SER A 361 33.29 3.41 5.75
C SER A 361 31.93 2.84 6.20
N VAL A 362 30.97 2.70 5.28
CA VAL A 362 29.60 2.28 5.61
C VAL A 362 28.94 1.46 4.48
N VAL A 363 28.09 0.53 4.87
CA VAL A 363 27.12 -0.13 3.99
C VAL A 363 25.74 0.26 4.47
N ALA A 364 24.92 0.78 3.56
CA ALA A 364 23.54 1.13 3.77
C ALA A 364 22.62 0.10 3.07
N ALA A 365 21.68 -0.46 3.80
CA ALA A 365 20.75 -1.46 3.29
C ALA A 365 19.30 -1.06 3.64
N GLY A 366 18.44 -0.98 2.64
CA GLY A 366 17.03 -0.66 2.84
C GLY A 366 16.23 -1.83 3.40
N LEU A 367 15.26 -1.50 4.27
CA LEU A 367 14.21 -2.38 4.80
C LEU A 367 12.85 -1.73 4.50
N PRO A 368 12.39 -1.72 3.24
CA PRO A 368 11.19 -0.97 2.88
C PRO A 368 9.89 -1.56 3.43
N GLY A 369 9.91 -2.81 3.91
CA GLY A 369 8.78 -3.45 4.58
C GLY A 369 8.71 -3.23 6.08
N ASP A 370 9.76 -2.65 6.68
CA ASP A 370 9.83 -2.35 8.10
C ASP A 370 8.94 -1.15 8.47
N ASP A 371 8.71 -0.94 9.77
CA ASP A 371 7.92 0.19 10.28
C ASP A 371 6.56 0.28 9.57
N TYR A 372 5.78 -0.82 9.64
CA TYR A 372 4.46 -0.95 8.99
C TYR A 372 4.47 -0.70 7.46
N GLY A 373 5.62 -0.90 6.80
CA GLY A 373 5.80 -0.64 5.37
C GLY A 373 6.15 0.82 5.03
N ALA A 374 6.37 1.66 6.03
CA ALA A 374 6.93 2.99 5.84
C ALA A 374 8.42 2.92 5.45
N GLY A 375 9.08 1.89 5.90
CA GLY A 375 10.47 1.56 5.60
C GLY A 375 11.49 2.20 6.55
N THR A 376 12.56 1.46 6.80
CA THR A 376 13.74 1.91 7.52
C THR A 376 15.01 1.62 6.72
N MET A 377 16.17 2.02 7.23
CA MET A 377 17.48 1.76 6.64
C MET A 377 18.43 1.26 7.72
N ALA A 378 19.07 0.12 7.49
CA ALA A 378 20.14 -0.39 8.35
C ALA A 378 21.50 0.10 7.86
N LEU A 379 22.33 0.57 8.77
CA LEU A 379 23.71 0.96 8.53
C LEU A 379 24.66 0.00 9.20
N TYR A 380 25.68 -0.39 8.46
CA TYR A 380 26.76 -1.28 8.91
C TYR A 380 28.10 -0.56 8.77
N SER A 381 28.94 -0.59 9.79
CA SER A 381 30.31 -0.12 9.70
C SER A 381 31.30 -1.24 9.95
N ILE A 382 32.55 -1.02 9.52
CA ILE A 382 33.65 -1.95 9.69
C ILE A 382 34.40 -1.57 10.97
N GLU A 383 34.45 -2.50 11.92
CA GLU A 383 35.37 -2.42 13.07
C GLU A 383 36.21 -3.70 13.11
N ASP A 384 37.53 -3.54 13.06
CA ASP A 384 38.50 -4.67 13.15
C ASP A 384 38.26 -5.85 12.18
N ASP A 385 37.92 -5.56 10.90
CA ASP A 385 37.55 -6.53 9.86
C ASP A 385 36.18 -7.22 10.05
N ASP A 386 35.46 -6.93 11.10
CA ASP A 386 34.08 -7.36 11.33
C ASP A 386 33.08 -6.26 11.01
N TRP A 387 31.99 -6.63 10.37
CA TRP A 387 30.88 -5.74 10.08
C TRP A 387 29.84 -5.85 11.16
N THR A 388 29.57 -4.72 11.80
CA THR A 388 28.54 -4.59 12.83
C THR A 388 27.49 -3.62 12.35
N GLN A 389 26.23 -3.94 12.63
CA GLN A 389 25.15 -2.96 12.48
C GLN A 389 25.36 -1.86 13.53
N THR A 390 25.40 -0.61 13.06
CA THR A 390 25.61 0.54 13.93
C THR A 390 24.32 1.30 14.21
N SER A 391 23.35 1.27 13.26
CA SER A 391 22.10 2.01 13.41
C SER A 391 21.01 1.40 12.54
N THR A 392 19.76 1.52 12.98
CA THR A 392 18.54 1.50 12.14
C THR A 392 18.02 2.93 12.11
N ILE A 393 17.69 3.42 10.95
CA ILE A 393 17.31 4.82 10.72
C ILE A 393 15.95 4.89 10.04
N ALA A 394 15.07 5.71 10.62
CA ALA A 394 13.84 6.22 10.02
C ALA A 394 13.91 7.76 9.94
N PRO A 395 13.13 8.42 9.10
CA PRO A 395 13.04 9.88 9.09
C PRO A 395 12.58 10.42 10.44
N THR A 396 13.17 11.53 10.84
CA THR A 396 12.74 12.29 12.02
C THR A 396 11.84 13.47 11.66
N THR A 397 11.80 13.83 10.38
CA THR A 397 10.89 14.86 9.87
C THR A 397 9.47 14.29 9.87
N GLY A 398 8.58 14.94 10.60
CA GLY A 398 7.18 14.54 10.79
C GLY A 398 6.33 14.64 9.50
N ASP A 399 5.08 14.24 9.64
CA ASP A 399 4.11 14.17 8.55
C ASP A 399 3.77 15.51 7.91
N VAL A 400 3.17 15.42 6.73
CA VAL A 400 2.79 16.55 5.87
C VAL A 400 1.61 17.34 6.44
N PHE A 401 0.80 16.71 7.31
CA PHE A 401 -0.43 17.32 7.82
C PHE A 401 -0.26 17.85 9.25
N SER A 402 -0.78 19.06 9.47
CA SER A 402 -0.94 19.62 10.81
C SER A 402 -2.40 19.49 11.25
N ALA A 403 -2.64 19.22 12.53
CA ALA A 403 -3.98 19.22 13.10
C ALA A 403 -4.68 20.58 12.88
N ILE A 404 -5.98 20.51 12.56
CA ILE A 404 -6.85 21.67 12.45
C ILE A 404 -7.84 21.59 13.61
N THR A 405 -7.68 22.44 14.60
CA THR A 405 -8.49 22.46 15.83
C THR A 405 -8.68 23.88 16.35
N GLY A 406 -9.55 24.07 17.31
CA GLY A 406 -9.76 25.34 18.05
C GLY A 406 -10.85 26.23 17.48
N GLU A 407 -11.21 26.08 16.21
CA GLU A 407 -12.28 26.86 15.60
C GLU A 407 -12.94 26.09 14.46
N GLU A 408 -14.22 26.38 14.23
CA GLU A 408 -14.97 25.88 13.08
C GLU A 408 -14.49 26.53 11.78
N HIS A 409 -14.36 25.75 10.72
CA HIS A 409 -14.06 26.23 9.38
C HIS A 409 -15.24 25.95 8.45
N ARG A 410 -15.95 27.01 8.05
CA ARG A 410 -17.12 26.90 7.17
C ARG A 410 -16.74 26.68 5.73
N CYS A 411 -17.51 25.84 5.07
CA CYS A 411 -17.46 25.64 3.63
C CYS A 411 -18.23 26.76 2.90
N ASP A 412 -17.69 27.97 2.89
CA ASP A 412 -18.29 29.17 2.26
C ASP A 412 -17.92 29.32 0.77
N GLY A 413 -17.52 28.25 0.10
CA GLY A 413 -17.06 28.24 -1.27
C GLY A 413 -16.94 26.81 -1.81
N GLU A 414 -15.92 26.57 -2.61
CA GLU A 414 -15.62 25.24 -3.18
C GLU A 414 -14.59 24.47 -2.33
N SER A 415 -14.07 25.06 -1.26
CA SER A 415 -13.07 24.44 -0.38
C SER A 415 -12.97 25.12 0.98
N VAL A 416 -12.55 24.34 1.97
CA VAL A 416 -12.12 24.81 3.29
C VAL A 416 -10.70 24.32 3.55
N LYS A 417 -9.80 25.25 3.92
CA LYS A 417 -8.36 24.97 3.95
C LYS A 417 -7.93 24.43 2.57
N ASN A 418 -7.44 23.20 2.50
CA ASN A 418 -7.07 22.54 1.25
C ASN A 418 -8.08 21.49 0.78
N PHE A 419 -9.20 21.29 1.53
CA PHE A 419 -10.18 20.24 1.25
C PHE A 419 -11.34 20.80 0.44
N SER A 420 -11.69 20.15 -0.65
CA SER A 420 -12.87 20.49 -1.46
C SER A 420 -14.15 20.16 -0.70
N CYS A 421 -15.16 21.03 -0.76
CA CYS A 421 -16.40 20.83 -0.03
C CYS A 421 -17.59 21.57 -0.66
N GLU A 422 -18.79 21.07 -0.35
CA GLU A 422 -20.06 21.75 -0.57
C GLU A 422 -21.05 21.34 0.55
N GLY A 423 -21.57 22.29 1.29
CA GLY A 423 -22.61 22.06 2.30
C GLY A 423 -22.17 21.26 3.53
N VAL A 424 -20.87 21.08 3.77
CA VAL A 424 -20.30 20.41 4.94
C VAL A 424 -19.14 21.24 5.51
N ASP A 425 -19.24 21.60 6.77
CA ASP A 425 -18.24 22.37 7.50
C ASP A 425 -17.21 21.46 8.18
N LEU A 426 -15.94 21.91 8.27
CA LEU A 426 -14.88 21.24 9.02
C LEU A 426 -14.85 21.76 10.45
N LYS A 427 -15.12 20.90 11.41
CA LYS A 427 -15.01 21.20 12.85
C LYS A 427 -13.58 20.97 13.33
N ALA A 428 -13.01 19.81 13.01
CA ALA A 428 -11.63 19.47 13.32
C ALA A 428 -11.07 18.43 12.34
N PHE A 429 -9.76 18.43 12.24
CA PHE A 429 -8.97 17.36 11.58
C PHE A 429 -7.82 16.97 12.50
N LEU A 430 -7.69 15.69 12.79
CA LEU A 430 -6.59 15.11 13.53
C LEU A 430 -5.81 14.15 12.62
N PRO A 431 -4.57 14.47 12.24
CA PRO A 431 -3.67 13.51 11.60
C PRO A 431 -3.53 12.22 12.43
N ILE A 432 -3.12 11.14 11.79
CA ILE A 432 -2.99 9.81 12.40
C ILE A 432 -2.13 9.83 13.67
N GLU A 433 -1.04 10.60 13.69
CA GLU A 433 -0.17 10.77 14.85
C GLU A 433 -0.89 11.39 16.07
N ASN A 434 -1.83 12.31 15.84
CA ASN A 434 -2.61 12.95 16.90
C ASN A 434 -3.63 12.03 17.58
N ILE A 435 -3.84 10.85 17.00
CA ILE A 435 -4.70 9.78 17.55
C ILE A 435 -3.92 8.50 17.82
N GLY A 436 -2.59 8.64 18.07
CA GLY A 436 -1.71 7.60 18.56
C GLY A 436 -1.16 6.65 17.50
N GLY A 437 -1.31 6.92 16.22
CA GLY A 437 -0.68 6.15 15.16
C GLY A 437 0.79 6.57 14.98
N GLU A 438 1.65 5.60 14.73
CA GLU A 438 3.04 5.81 14.34
C GLU A 438 3.16 5.93 12.81
N ARG A 439 4.36 6.22 12.31
CA ARG A 439 4.67 6.28 10.89
C ARG A 439 4.27 4.96 10.20
N GLY A 440 3.61 5.03 9.06
CA GLY A 440 3.12 3.85 8.33
C GLY A 440 1.78 3.29 8.82
N ILE A 441 1.26 3.74 9.95
CA ILE A 441 -0.10 3.40 10.39
C ILE A 441 -1.12 4.03 9.46
N GLU A 442 -2.18 3.29 9.18
CA GLU A 442 -3.33 3.71 8.37
C GLU A 442 -4.61 3.57 9.18
N LEU A 443 -5.60 4.42 8.88
CA LEU A 443 -6.94 4.27 9.42
C LEU A 443 -7.77 3.30 8.56
N ASN A 444 -8.81 2.75 9.19
CA ASN A 444 -9.81 1.91 8.52
C ASN A 444 -11.21 2.22 9.08
N ASP A 445 -12.00 1.24 9.51
CA ASP A 445 -13.39 1.50 9.91
C ASP A 445 -13.47 2.44 11.12
N ILE A 446 -14.59 3.11 11.24
CA ILE A 446 -14.92 4.03 12.33
C ILE A 446 -16.35 3.80 12.82
N TRP A 447 -16.55 3.86 14.11
CA TRP A 447 -17.86 3.84 14.72
C TRP A 447 -17.98 4.90 15.80
N GLY A 448 -19.19 5.13 16.28
CA GLY A 448 -19.46 6.09 17.36
C GLY A 448 -20.13 5.46 18.58
N TRP A 449 -19.87 6.05 19.74
CA TRP A 449 -20.56 5.74 20.99
C TRP A 449 -20.87 7.02 21.74
N THR A 450 -22.14 7.20 22.10
CA THR A 450 -22.54 8.24 23.04
C THR A 450 -22.73 7.61 24.41
N ASP A 451 -21.98 8.06 25.40
CA ASP A 451 -22.09 7.58 26.74
C ASP A 451 -23.48 7.96 27.33
N PRO A 452 -24.34 6.98 27.63
CA PRO A 452 -25.68 7.27 28.11
C PRO A 452 -25.72 7.93 29.51
N GLN A 453 -24.61 7.91 30.25
CA GLN A 453 -24.54 8.51 31.57
C GLN A 453 -24.06 9.96 31.52
N THR A 454 -23.06 10.27 30.71
CA THR A 454 -22.42 11.61 30.66
C THR A 454 -22.87 12.44 29.46
N GLY A 455 -23.35 11.79 28.39
CA GLY A 455 -23.65 12.42 27.11
C GLY A 455 -22.40 12.68 26.27
N THR A 456 -21.23 12.20 26.70
CA THR A 456 -19.97 12.33 25.97
C THR A 456 -20.03 11.48 24.71
N GLU A 457 -19.65 12.06 23.57
CA GLU A 457 -19.60 11.38 22.27
C GLU A 457 -18.16 10.97 21.96
N TYR A 458 -17.97 9.69 21.61
CA TYR A 458 -16.66 9.14 21.29
C TYR A 458 -16.63 8.58 19.88
N ALA A 459 -15.60 8.95 19.10
CA ALA A 459 -15.22 8.24 17.89
C ALA A 459 -14.32 7.06 18.25
N LEU A 460 -14.67 5.87 17.76
CA LEU A 460 -13.91 4.64 17.86
C LEU A 460 -13.26 4.42 16.51
N VAL A 461 -11.98 4.72 16.39
CA VAL A 461 -11.26 4.77 15.10
C VAL A 461 -10.37 3.54 14.95
N GLY A 462 -10.68 2.69 13.99
CA GLY A 462 -9.83 1.56 13.64
C GLY A 462 -8.53 2.04 13.00
N ARG A 463 -7.41 1.51 13.48
CA ARG A 463 -6.06 1.69 12.94
C ARG A 463 -5.49 0.32 12.57
N THR A 464 -4.47 0.29 11.76
CA THR A 464 -3.81 -0.98 11.39
C THR A 464 -3.20 -1.71 12.60
N ASP A 465 -2.84 -0.98 13.66
CA ASP A 465 -2.19 -1.46 14.90
C ASP A 465 -3.13 -1.54 16.11
N GLY A 466 -4.39 -1.12 16.01
CA GLY A 466 -5.33 -1.12 17.15
C GLY A 466 -6.59 -0.34 16.89
N THR A 467 -7.24 0.14 17.95
CA THR A 467 -8.42 1.00 17.89
C THR A 467 -8.22 2.19 18.81
N ALA A 468 -8.30 3.41 18.26
CA ALA A 468 -8.20 4.65 19.03
C ALA A 468 -9.58 5.11 19.52
N PHE A 469 -9.61 5.71 20.72
CA PHE A 469 -10.80 6.34 21.31
C PHE A 469 -10.60 7.84 21.40
N VAL A 470 -11.46 8.60 20.74
CA VAL A 470 -11.37 10.07 20.66
C VAL A 470 -12.67 10.67 21.18
N ASP A 471 -12.62 11.51 22.23
CA ASP A 471 -13.74 12.31 22.70
C ASP A 471 -13.97 13.45 21.68
N VAL A 472 -15.14 13.47 21.06
CA VAL A 472 -15.56 14.44 20.05
C VAL A 472 -16.70 15.34 20.54
N SER A 473 -16.95 15.37 21.84
CA SER A 473 -18.05 16.18 22.45
C SER A 473 -17.85 17.67 22.26
N ASP A 474 -16.58 18.18 22.27
CA ASP A 474 -16.22 19.45 21.68
C ASP A 474 -15.71 19.20 20.27
N PRO A 475 -16.55 19.34 19.22
CA PRO A 475 -16.18 18.95 17.87
C PRO A 475 -15.03 19.78 17.28
N THR A 476 -14.74 20.94 17.88
CA THR A 476 -13.59 21.80 17.45
C THR A 476 -12.30 21.47 18.19
N ASN A 477 -12.37 20.74 19.31
CA ASN A 477 -11.24 20.35 20.13
C ASN A 477 -11.32 18.87 20.54
N PRO A 478 -11.32 17.93 19.58
CA PRO A 478 -11.36 16.51 19.91
C PRO A 478 -10.14 16.08 20.70
N VAL A 479 -10.33 15.13 21.63
CA VAL A 479 -9.29 14.68 22.56
C VAL A 479 -9.04 13.19 22.39
N TYR A 480 -7.80 12.82 22.09
CA TYR A 480 -7.37 11.42 22.07
C TYR A 480 -7.26 10.88 23.51
N VAL A 481 -8.18 9.99 23.85
CA VAL A 481 -8.31 9.44 25.21
C VAL A 481 -7.38 8.24 25.43
N GLY A 482 -7.21 7.41 24.42
CA GLY A 482 -6.39 6.21 24.49
C GLY A 482 -6.74 5.18 23.42
N GLU A 483 -6.23 3.97 23.58
CA GLU A 483 -6.30 2.93 22.56
C GLU A 483 -6.52 1.54 23.14
N LEU A 484 -7.10 0.65 22.32
CA LEU A 484 -7.13 -0.78 22.49
C LEU A 484 -6.17 -1.40 21.45
N PRO A 485 -5.01 -1.93 21.84
CA PRO A 485 -4.07 -2.59 20.92
C PRO A 485 -4.67 -3.85 20.28
N LEU A 486 -3.95 -4.42 19.32
CA LEU A 486 -4.24 -5.75 18.78
C LEU A 486 -4.26 -6.81 19.89
N THR A 487 -5.02 -7.88 19.70
CA THR A 487 -4.90 -9.11 20.51
C THR A 487 -3.46 -9.61 20.47
N ASP A 488 -2.93 -10.04 21.62
CA ASP A 488 -1.57 -10.57 21.73
C ASP A 488 -1.27 -11.66 20.69
N GLY A 489 -0.20 -11.47 19.92
CA GLY A 489 0.22 -12.38 18.85
C GLY A 489 -0.53 -12.21 17.53
N ALA A 490 -1.50 -11.31 17.45
CA ALA A 490 -2.11 -10.92 16.19
C ALA A 490 -1.15 -10.06 15.35
N ARG A 491 -1.40 -10.01 14.05
CA ARG A 491 -0.59 -9.21 13.11
C ARG A 491 -1.28 -7.92 12.75
N VAL A 492 -0.50 -6.86 12.56
CA VAL A 492 -0.96 -5.60 11.96
C VAL A 492 -1.65 -5.84 10.64
N ASN A 493 -2.74 -5.15 10.39
CA ASN A 493 -3.55 -5.36 9.20
C ASN A 493 -4.39 -4.13 8.82
N SER A 494 -4.59 -3.92 7.52
CA SER A 494 -5.36 -2.80 6.97
C SER A 494 -6.89 -2.94 7.18
N TRP A 495 -7.42 -4.13 7.47
CA TRP A 495 -8.87 -4.35 7.59
C TRP A 495 -9.26 -4.62 9.04
N ARG A 496 -9.91 -3.64 9.64
CA ARG A 496 -10.50 -3.72 10.98
C ARG A 496 -11.91 -3.17 10.92
N ASP A 497 -12.82 -3.77 11.68
CA ASP A 497 -14.18 -3.30 11.82
C ASP A 497 -14.57 -3.20 13.29
N VAL A 498 -15.37 -2.19 13.64
CA VAL A 498 -15.82 -1.89 14.99
C VAL A 498 -17.31 -1.54 15.03
N LYS A 499 -18.04 -2.18 15.93
CA LYS A 499 -19.47 -1.87 16.21
C LYS A 499 -19.71 -1.83 17.71
N VAL A 500 -20.83 -1.19 18.12
CA VAL A 500 -21.16 -0.96 19.53
C VAL A 500 -22.51 -1.55 19.91
N TYR A 501 -22.54 -2.26 21.04
CA TYR A 501 -23.76 -2.75 21.69
C TYR A 501 -23.65 -2.68 23.21
N LYS A 502 -24.67 -2.09 23.91
CA LYS A 502 -24.74 -1.97 25.36
C LYS A 502 -23.42 -1.51 25.99
N ASP A 503 -22.95 -0.36 25.61
CA ASP A 503 -21.71 0.25 26.13
C ASP A 503 -20.43 -0.60 25.95
N HIS A 504 -20.44 -1.55 25.00
CA HIS A 504 -19.27 -2.33 24.64
C HIS A 504 -18.95 -2.20 23.16
N ALA A 505 -17.68 -2.01 22.86
CA ALA A 505 -17.15 -2.12 21.50
C ALA A 505 -16.83 -3.58 21.18
N PHE A 506 -17.14 -3.99 19.97
CA PHE A 506 -16.79 -5.27 19.36
C PHE A 506 -15.88 -5.00 18.20
N VAL A 507 -14.65 -5.50 18.28
CA VAL A 507 -13.59 -5.19 17.31
C VAL A 507 -13.09 -6.49 16.69
N VAL A 508 -13.05 -6.51 15.35
CA VAL A 508 -12.51 -7.63 14.58
C VAL A 508 -11.44 -7.14 13.62
N ALA A 509 -10.60 -8.05 13.11
CA ALA A 509 -9.63 -7.74 12.06
C ALA A 509 -9.47 -8.94 11.11
N ASP A 510 -9.36 -8.66 9.81
CA ASP A 510 -9.12 -9.69 8.80
C ASP A 510 -7.63 -9.86 8.52
N ASN A 511 -7.22 -11.06 8.08
CA ASN A 511 -5.82 -11.44 7.84
C ASN A 511 -4.86 -11.18 9.03
N ALA A 512 -5.40 -10.91 10.21
CA ALA A 512 -4.65 -10.56 11.41
C ALA A 512 -4.16 -11.80 12.21
N GLY A 513 -4.29 -13.01 11.68
CA GLY A 513 -3.94 -14.24 12.38
C GLY A 513 -4.98 -14.59 13.44
N ASP A 514 -4.54 -14.91 14.65
CA ASP A 514 -5.39 -15.34 15.78
C ASP A 514 -5.99 -14.15 16.56
N HIS A 515 -6.48 -13.12 15.85
CA HIS A 515 -7.02 -11.90 16.46
C HIS A 515 -8.30 -12.15 17.28
N GLY A 516 -9.22 -12.96 16.77
CA GLY A 516 -10.53 -13.15 17.37
C GLY A 516 -11.46 -11.94 17.25
N MET A 517 -12.40 -11.82 18.19
CA MET A 517 -13.21 -10.59 18.35
C MET A 517 -12.98 -10.06 19.77
N GLN A 518 -12.33 -8.90 19.87
CA GLN A 518 -12.16 -8.19 21.13
C GLN A 518 -13.48 -7.56 21.55
N VAL A 519 -13.81 -7.63 22.83
CA VAL A 519 -14.93 -6.92 23.43
C VAL A 519 -14.39 -5.97 24.50
N PHE A 520 -14.67 -4.70 24.37
CA PHE A 520 -14.17 -3.68 25.28
C PHE A 520 -15.32 -2.91 25.93
N ASP A 521 -15.32 -2.83 27.26
CA ASP A 521 -16.28 -2.04 28.06
C ASP A 521 -15.92 -0.54 27.97
N LEU A 522 -16.68 0.19 27.14
CA LEU A 522 -16.50 1.61 26.87
C LEU A 522 -16.70 2.49 28.11
N THR A 523 -17.37 1.99 29.15
CA THR A 523 -17.53 2.76 30.40
C THR A 523 -16.21 3.05 31.08
N GLN A 524 -15.13 2.29 30.76
CA GLN A 524 -13.78 2.54 31.26
C GLN A 524 -13.22 3.89 30.79
N LEU A 525 -13.72 4.44 29.68
CA LEU A 525 -13.31 5.77 29.16
C LEU A 525 -13.71 6.90 30.13
N ARG A 526 -14.77 6.73 30.94
CA ARG A 526 -15.22 7.72 31.95
C ARG A 526 -14.17 7.99 33.02
N GLU A 527 -13.32 7.03 33.30
CA GLU A 527 -12.38 7.07 34.44
C GLU A 527 -11.02 7.65 34.07
N VAL A 528 -10.79 7.95 32.79
CA VAL A 528 -9.50 8.44 32.31
C VAL A 528 -9.36 9.92 32.65
N GLN A 529 -8.41 10.23 33.52
CA GLN A 529 -8.10 11.64 33.85
C GLN A 529 -7.18 12.23 32.79
N ALA A 530 -7.27 13.53 32.56
CA ALA A 530 -6.49 14.24 31.54
C ALA A 530 -4.98 13.99 31.64
N GLU A 531 -4.46 13.87 32.89
CA GLU A 531 -3.02 13.61 33.12
C GLU A 531 -2.59 12.18 32.79
N ALA A 532 -3.56 11.25 32.58
CA ALA A 532 -3.34 9.87 32.23
C ALA A 532 -3.60 9.58 30.72
N MET A 533 -3.95 10.58 29.96
CA MET A 533 -4.17 10.43 28.51
C MET A 533 -2.86 10.58 27.73
N PRO A 534 -2.65 9.82 26.63
CA PRO A 534 -3.50 8.70 26.22
C PRO A 534 -3.28 7.46 27.09
N LYS A 535 -4.32 6.62 27.25
CA LYS A 535 -4.26 5.39 28.04
C LYS A 535 -4.36 4.17 27.11
N THR A 536 -3.45 3.21 27.28
CA THR A 536 -3.55 1.89 26.66
C THR A 536 -4.46 1.00 27.51
N PHE A 537 -5.46 0.40 26.87
CA PHE A 537 -6.45 -0.49 27.50
C PHE A 537 -6.20 -1.95 27.14
N GLU A 538 -6.82 -2.84 27.93
CA GLU A 538 -6.93 -4.25 27.61
C GLU A 538 -8.39 -4.59 27.27
N GLU A 539 -8.64 -5.60 26.43
CA GLU A 539 -9.99 -6.05 26.15
C GLU A 539 -10.65 -6.61 27.42
N THR A 540 -11.94 -6.35 27.57
CA THR A 540 -12.76 -6.89 28.68
C THR A 540 -12.91 -8.40 28.54
N THR A 541 -13.06 -8.88 27.32
CA THR A 541 -13.07 -10.30 26.98
C THR A 541 -12.69 -10.50 25.51
N LEU A 542 -12.13 -11.66 25.21
CA LEU A 542 -11.79 -12.10 23.87
C LEU A 542 -12.69 -13.28 23.45
N TYR A 543 -13.41 -13.15 22.34
CA TYR A 543 -14.12 -14.25 21.71
C TYR A 543 -13.22 -14.95 20.71
N ASP A 544 -12.78 -16.17 21.04
CA ASP A 544 -11.75 -16.95 20.35
C ASP A 544 -12.27 -18.05 19.41
N LYS A 545 -13.57 -18.05 19.07
CA LYS A 545 -14.15 -19.08 18.20
C LYS A 545 -13.95 -18.77 16.71
N VAL A 546 -13.50 -17.59 16.40
CA VAL A 546 -13.06 -17.11 15.09
C VAL A 546 -11.65 -16.56 15.21
N ASN A 547 -10.85 -16.58 14.13
CA ASN A 547 -9.52 -16.02 14.10
C ASN A 547 -9.53 -14.65 13.42
N SER A 548 -9.47 -14.63 12.10
CA SER A 548 -9.60 -13.41 11.29
C SER A 548 -11.05 -13.24 10.85
N VAL A 549 -11.56 -12.01 10.94
CA VAL A 549 -12.94 -11.66 10.57
C VAL A 549 -12.92 -10.33 9.84
N HIS A 550 -13.60 -10.27 8.69
CA HIS A 550 -13.60 -9.08 7.86
C HIS A 550 -14.48 -7.98 8.45
N ASN A 551 -15.77 -8.28 8.73
CA ASN A 551 -16.70 -7.33 9.37
C ASN A 551 -17.49 -7.98 10.51
N VAL A 552 -17.92 -7.18 11.49
CA VAL A 552 -18.83 -7.54 12.57
C VAL A 552 -20.15 -6.77 12.44
N VAL A 553 -21.21 -7.48 12.15
CA VAL A 553 -22.57 -6.93 12.03
C VAL A 553 -23.31 -7.12 13.35
N ILE A 554 -23.98 -6.11 13.85
CA ILE A 554 -24.76 -6.19 15.10
C ILE A 554 -26.20 -5.80 14.87
N ASN A 555 -27.11 -6.70 15.23
CA ASN A 555 -28.51 -6.36 15.40
C ASN A 555 -28.75 -5.98 16.88
N LYS A 556 -28.87 -4.69 17.14
CA LYS A 556 -29.04 -4.12 18.50
C LYS A 556 -30.34 -4.56 19.16
N GLU A 557 -31.40 -4.84 18.38
CA GLU A 557 -32.71 -5.21 18.90
C GLU A 557 -32.73 -6.65 19.40
N SER A 558 -32.13 -7.58 18.66
CA SER A 558 -32.06 -8.99 19.05
C SER A 558 -30.91 -9.31 20.02
N GLY A 559 -29.84 -8.50 20.02
CA GLY A 559 -28.62 -8.74 20.79
C GLY A 559 -27.78 -9.87 20.22
N TYR A 560 -27.69 -9.94 18.89
CA TYR A 560 -26.81 -10.86 18.18
C TYR A 560 -25.79 -10.10 17.34
N ALA A 561 -24.57 -10.63 17.32
CA ALA A 561 -23.52 -10.25 16.39
C ALA A 561 -23.32 -11.34 15.35
N TYR A 562 -22.87 -10.94 14.17
CA TYR A 562 -22.57 -11.81 13.05
C TYR A 562 -21.15 -11.46 12.57
N ALA A 563 -20.21 -12.39 12.81
CA ALA A 563 -18.88 -12.27 12.25
C ALA A 563 -18.91 -12.79 10.80
N VAL A 564 -18.60 -11.91 9.84
CA VAL A 564 -18.68 -12.20 8.40
C VAL A 564 -17.30 -12.13 7.76
N GLY A 565 -17.11 -12.74 6.63
CA GLY A 565 -15.80 -12.83 5.96
C GLY A 565 -14.74 -13.58 6.79
N SER A 566 -15.15 -14.44 7.71
CA SER A 566 -14.21 -15.12 8.60
C SER A 566 -13.25 -16.04 7.86
N SER A 567 -11.97 -15.97 8.21
CA SER A 567 -10.85 -16.69 7.59
C SER A 567 -9.80 -17.12 8.63
N GLY A 568 -8.71 -17.74 8.19
CA GLY A 568 -7.50 -17.97 9.01
C GLY A 568 -7.62 -19.03 10.09
N GLY A 569 -8.81 -19.58 10.39
CA GLY A 569 -9.02 -20.58 11.44
C GLY A 569 -10.26 -20.35 12.28
N GLY A 570 -10.43 -21.15 13.34
CA GLY A 570 -11.66 -21.15 14.13
C GLY A 570 -12.86 -21.72 13.36
N ASN A 571 -14.07 -21.30 13.74
CA ASN A 571 -15.30 -21.70 13.04
C ASN A 571 -15.72 -20.63 12.03
N THR A 572 -15.17 -20.70 10.82
CA THR A 572 -15.36 -19.66 9.79
C THR A 572 -16.77 -19.65 9.18
N CYS A 573 -17.62 -20.66 9.41
CA CYS A 573 -18.91 -20.79 8.74
C CYS A 573 -18.83 -20.67 7.19
N GLY A 574 -17.67 -20.99 6.61
CA GLY A 574 -17.41 -20.82 5.16
C GLY A 574 -17.26 -19.37 4.70
N GLY A 575 -16.97 -18.44 5.62
CA GLY A 575 -16.94 -17.00 5.41
C GLY A 575 -18.33 -16.35 5.41
N GLY A 576 -19.41 -17.12 5.71
CA GLY A 576 -20.78 -16.64 5.86
C GLY A 576 -21.02 -16.05 7.25
N LEU A 577 -22.29 -16.07 7.70
CA LEU A 577 -22.69 -15.55 8.99
C LEU A 577 -22.27 -16.53 10.10
N HIS A 578 -21.32 -16.15 10.91
CA HIS A 578 -20.99 -16.80 12.19
C HIS A 578 -21.75 -16.05 13.29
N MET A 579 -22.79 -16.69 13.84
CA MET A 579 -23.80 -16.06 14.70
C MET A 579 -23.39 -16.14 16.16
N ILE A 580 -23.38 -15.00 16.84
CA ILE A 580 -22.89 -14.86 18.22
C ILE A 580 -23.97 -14.17 19.05
N ASN A 581 -24.36 -14.79 20.16
CA ASN A 581 -25.21 -14.15 21.15
C ASN A 581 -24.35 -13.20 22.00
N ILE A 582 -24.71 -11.92 21.99
CA ILE A 582 -24.02 -10.86 22.73
C ILE A 582 -24.97 -10.15 23.73
N GLN A 583 -26.11 -10.77 24.07
CA GLN A 583 -27.05 -10.20 25.06
C GLN A 583 -26.35 -9.94 26.41
N ASP A 584 -25.38 -10.75 26.77
CA ASP A 584 -24.34 -10.48 27.76
C ASP A 584 -23.02 -10.18 27.00
N PRO A 585 -22.65 -8.92 26.82
CA PRO A 585 -21.44 -8.54 26.08
C PRO A 585 -20.15 -9.15 26.61
N THR A 586 -20.09 -9.39 27.94
CA THR A 586 -18.90 -9.93 28.60
C THR A 586 -18.75 -11.45 28.46
N ASN A 587 -19.78 -12.13 27.93
CA ASN A 587 -19.79 -13.58 27.74
C ASN A 587 -20.43 -13.97 26.41
N PRO A 588 -19.85 -13.57 25.27
CA PRO A 588 -20.37 -13.88 23.94
C PRO A 588 -20.34 -15.39 23.67
N THR A 589 -21.41 -15.95 23.09
CA THR A 589 -21.54 -17.39 22.81
C THR A 589 -21.89 -17.67 21.36
N PHE A 590 -21.30 -18.73 20.80
CA PHE A 590 -21.62 -19.22 19.46
C PHE A 590 -23.00 -19.83 19.41
N GLU A 591 -23.84 -19.47 18.43
CA GLU A 591 -25.21 -19.94 18.28
C GLU A 591 -25.52 -20.61 16.94
N GLY A 592 -24.69 -20.40 15.91
CA GLY A 592 -24.92 -21.08 14.65
C GLY A 592 -24.15 -20.47 13.44
N CYS A 593 -24.31 -21.14 12.33
CA CYS A 593 -23.71 -20.74 11.04
C CYS A 593 -24.77 -20.62 9.96
N PHE A 594 -24.58 -19.67 9.06
CA PHE A 594 -25.29 -19.65 7.79
C PHE A 594 -24.36 -19.23 6.64
N ALA A 595 -24.41 -19.94 5.53
CA ALA A 595 -23.73 -19.60 4.29
C ALA A 595 -24.65 -19.84 3.10
N HIS A 596 -24.92 -18.81 2.33
CA HIS A 596 -25.75 -18.92 1.15
C HIS A 596 -24.91 -19.52 0.00
N ARG A 597 -24.93 -20.82 -0.15
CA ARG A 597 -24.10 -21.55 -1.12
C ARG A 597 -24.25 -21.04 -2.55
N ASN A 598 -23.19 -21.13 -3.32
CA ASN A 598 -23.07 -20.60 -4.68
C ASN A 598 -23.21 -19.07 -4.73
N THR A 599 -22.79 -18.38 -3.69
CA THR A 599 -22.49 -16.95 -3.64
C THR A 599 -21.05 -16.75 -3.18
N GLY A 600 -20.47 -15.58 -3.41
CA GLY A 600 -19.05 -15.33 -3.23
C GLY A 600 -18.21 -15.88 -4.37
N ARG A 601 -17.04 -15.35 -4.61
CA ARG A 601 -16.11 -15.75 -5.69
C ARG A 601 -15.75 -17.24 -5.63
N SER A 602 -15.63 -17.78 -4.43
CA SER A 602 -15.34 -19.20 -4.20
C SER A 602 -16.60 -20.09 -4.14
N GLY A 603 -17.80 -19.52 -4.20
CA GLY A 603 -19.06 -20.26 -4.12
C GLY A 603 -19.37 -20.85 -2.74
N THR A 604 -18.62 -20.50 -1.72
CA THR A 604 -18.75 -21.02 -0.34
C THR A 604 -19.90 -20.39 0.43
N GLY A 605 -20.41 -19.24 -0.02
CA GLY A 605 -21.36 -18.41 0.68
C GLY A 605 -20.69 -17.30 1.51
N TYR A 606 -19.46 -16.93 1.13
CA TYR A 606 -18.73 -15.81 1.71
C TYR A 606 -19.60 -14.55 1.70
N VAL A 607 -19.66 -13.87 2.84
CA VAL A 607 -20.33 -12.59 3.04
C VAL A 607 -19.25 -11.57 3.37
N HIS A 608 -19.13 -10.54 2.55
CA HIS A 608 -18.20 -9.47 2.79
C HIS A 608 -18.70 -8.57 3.91
N ASP A 609 -19.91 -8.05 3.76
CA ASP A 609 -20.63 -7.29 4.78
C ASP A 609 -22.12 -7.61 4.73
N ALA A 610 -22.88 -7.25 5.79
CA ALA A 610 -24.31 -7.45 5.86
C ALA A 610 -24.98 -6.41 6.76
N GLN A 611 -26.27 -6.21 6.57
CA GLN A 611 -27.12 -5.60 7.57
C GLN A 611 -28.15 -6.63 8.06
N CYS A 612 -28.25 -6.83 9.39
CA CYS A 612 -29.21 -7.70 10.03
C CYS A 612 -30.20 -6.88 10.87
N VAL A 613 -31.50 -7.04 10.63
CA VAL A 613 -32.55 -6.25 11.27
C VAL A 613 -33.68 -7.13 11.79
N MET A 614 -34.40 -6.67 12.80
CA MET A 614 -35.75 -7.16 13.04
C MET A 614 -36.65 -6.54 11.97
N TYR A 615 -37.14 -7.39 11.04
CA TYR A 615 -37.79 -6.94 9.83
C TYR A 615 -39.21 -6.43 10.13
N ASP A 616 -39.45 -5.16 9.82
CA ASP A 616 -40.77 -4.49 9.88
C ASP A 616 -41.14 -3.86 8.52
N GLY A 617 -40.52 -4.30 7.46
CA GLY A 617 -40.71 -3.83 6.10
C GLY A 617 -42.04 -4.32 5.48
N PRO A 618 -42.23 -4.09 4.18
CA PRO A 618 -43.52 -4.34 3.49
C PRO A 618 -43.88 -5.81 3.27
N ASP A 619 -42.90 -6.76 3.34
CA ASP A 619 -43.18 -8.18 3.15
C ASP A 619 -43.79 -8.81 4.43
N GLN A 620 -45.13 -9.01 4.38
CA GLN A 620 -45.88 -9.51 5.52
C GLN A 620 -45.50 -10.93 5.97
N GLU A 621 -44.86 -11.73 5.11
CA GLU A 621 -44.44 -13.09 5.46
C GLU A 621 -43.28 -13.08 6.45
N TYR A 622 -42.46 -12.05 6.40
CA TYR A 622 -41.25 -11.96 7.20
C TYR A 622 -41.28 -10.92 8.34
N GLN A 623 -42.40 -10.21 8.52
CA GLN A 623 -42.52 -9.26 9.62
C GLN A 623 -42.28 -9.90 11.00
N GLY A 624 -41.46 -9.25 11.83
CA GLY A 624 -41.08 -9.69 13.16
C GLY A 624 -40.02 -10.82 13.16
N ARG A 625 -39.49 -11.16 11.99
CA ARG A 625 -38.35 -12.07 11.86
C ARG A 625 -37.03 -11.31 11.81
N GLU A 626 -35.96 -11.98 12.18
CA GLU A 626 -34.63 -11.44 12.02
C GLU A 626 -34.08 -11.79 10.65
N ILE A 627 -33.90 -10.75 9.81
CA ILE A 627 -33.48 -10.88 8.42
C ILE A 627 -32.11 -10.25 8.25
N CYS A 628 -31.20 -10.98 7.62
CA CYS A 628 -29.90 -10.47 7.17
C CYS A 628 -29.90 -10.32 5.64
N VAL A 629 -29.48 -9.13 5.17
CA VAL A 629 -29.16 -8.88 3.77
C VAL A 629 -27.65 -8.75 3.66
N GLY A 630 -27.04 -9.68 2.95
CA GLY A 630 -25.59 -9.79 2.80
C GLY A 630 -25.11 -9.37 1.42
N SER A 631 -23.97 -8.75 1.37
CA SER A 631 -23.18 -8.43 0.19
C SER A 631 -22.10 -9.50 0.03
N ASN A 632 -22.31 -10.42 -0.92
CA ASN A 632 -21.56 -11.67 -1.02
C ASN A 632 -20.57 -11.66 -2.18
N GLU A 633 -19.82 -10.59 -2.40
CA GLU A 633 -18.89 -10.40 -3.53
C GLU A 633 -19.54 -10.52 -4.94
N THR A 634 -20.46 -11.45 -5.14
CA THR A 634 -21.09 -11.77 -6.43
C THR A 634 -22.61 -11.65 -6.41
N HIS A 635 -23.21 -11.56 -5.24
CA HIS A 635 -24.66 -11.55 -5.06
C HIS A 635 -25.05 -10.70 -3.84
N LEU A 636 -26.18 -10.03 -3.92
CA LEU A 636 -27.00 -9.75 -2.76
C LEU A 636 -27.63 -11.06 -2.27
N SER A 637 -27.58 -11.35 -0.96
CA SER A 637 -28.17 -12.56 -0.39
C SER A 637 -29.08 -12.22 0.79
N ILE A 638 -30.24 -12.88 0.88
CA ILE A 638 -31.24 -12.65 1.93
C ILE A 638 -31.43 -13.96 2.73
N ALA A 639 -31.38 -13.84 4.05
CA ALA A 639 -31.51 -14.96 4.97
C ALA A 639 -32.43 -14.65 6.14
N ASP A 640 -33.31 -15.59 6.52
CA ASP A 640 -34.03 -15.62 7.79
C ASP A 640 -33.15 -16.31 8.84
N VAL A 641 -32.63 -15.53 9.79
CA VAL A 641 -31.74 -15.97 10.89
C VAL A 641 -32.44 -15.93 12.25
N THR A 642 -33.77 -15.85 12.28
CA THR A 642 -34.58 -15.84 13.49
C THR A 642 -34.24 -17.03 14.40
N ASN A 643 -34.09 -18.22 13.78
CA ASN A 643 -33.61 -19.41 14.48
C ASN A 643 -32.16 -19.68 14.07
N LYS A 644 -31.22 -19.41 14.99
CA LYS A 644 -29.77 -19.50 14.74
C LYS A 644 -29.30 -20.93 14.41
N ASP A 645 -29.95 -21.98 14.99
CA ASP A 645 -29.64 -23.39 14.71
C ASP A 645 -30.10 -23.85 13.32
N SER A 646 -31.06 -23.12 12.72
CA SER A 646 -31.70 -23.52 11.46
C SER A 646 -32.03 -22.31 10.57
N ALA A 647 -31.07 -21.42 10.43
CA ALA A 647 -31.15 -20.27 9.53
C ALA A 647 -31.45 -20.71 8.08
N LYS A 648 -32.22 -19.92 7.37
CA LYS A 648 -32.74 -20.27 6.03
C LYS A 648 -32.39 -19.22 5.00
N ALA A 649 -31.95 -19.67 3.83
CA ALA A 649 -31.88 -18.85 2.65
C ALA A 649 -33.31 -18.47 2.20
N ILE A 650 -33.54 -17.20 1.95
CA ILE A 650 -34.75 -16.66 1.34
C ILE A 650 -34.49 -16.51 -0.16
N ALA A 651 -33.65 -15.58 -0.53
CA ALA A 651 -33.34 -15.28 -1.92
C ALA A 651 -31.88 -14.88 -2.10
N LYS A 652 -31.46 -14.85 -3.36
CA LYS A 652 -30.24 -14.17 -3.79
C LYS A 652 -30.45 -13.56 -5.16
N ALA A 653 -29.80 -12.43 -5.42
CA ALA A 653 -29.86 -11.73 -6.69
C ALA A 653 -28.46 -11.26 -7.09
N THR A 654 -28.27 -11.10 -8.38
CA THR A 654 -27.05 -10.53 -8.97
C THR A 654 -27.43 -9.68 -10.18
N PHE A 655 -26.47 -8.97 -10.73
CA PHE A 655 -26.67 -8.14 -11.92
C PHE A 655 -25.48 -8.33 -12.89
N PRO A 656 -25.66 -7.99 -14.16
CA PRO A 656 -24.57 -8.04 -15.14
C PRO A 656 -23.45 -7.08 -14.74
N ASP A 657 -22.21 -7.45 -15.07
CA ASP A 657 -21.02 -6.62 -14.90
C ASP A 657 -20.70 -6.23 -13.44
N HIS A 658 -21.18 -7.02 -12.46
CA HIS A 658 -20.70 -6.89 -11.08
C HIS A 658 -19.20 -7.20 -11.00
N ALA A 659 -18.51 -6.54 -10.06
CA ALA A 659 -17.09 -6.74 -9.79
C ALA A 659 -16.86 -7.31 -8.39
N TYR A 660 -17.34 -6.60 -7.38
CA TYR A 660 -17.21 -6.99 -5.96
C TYR A 660 -18.34 -6.36 -5.16
N ILE A 661 -19.48 -7.05 -5.07
CA ILE A 661 -20.62 -6.60 -4.26
C ILE A 661 -20.19 -6.54 -2.80
N HIS A 662 -20.07 -5.31 -2.28
CA HIS A 662 -19.26 -4.98 -1.12
C HIS A 662 -20.07 -4.78 0.15
N GLN A 663 -20.89 -3.72 0.22
CA GLN A 663 -21.62 -3.30 1.41
C GLN A 663 -22.98 -2.72 1.01
N GLY A 664 -23.92 -2.61 1.93
CA GLY A 664 -25.20 -1.93 1.66
C GLY A 664 -26.03 -1.73 2.92
N TRP A 665 -27.04 -0.85 2.81
CA TRP A 665 -27.88 -0.44 3.92
C TRP A 665 -29.33 -0.25 3.52
N PHE A 666 -30.26 -0.62 4.42
CA PHE A 666 -31.70 -0.39 4.22
C PHE A 666 -32.08 1.09 4.36
N THR A 667 -33.15 1.48 3.64
CA THR A 667 -33.98 2.63 4.04
C THR A 667 -34.69 2.32 5.37
N GLU A 668 -35.11 3.36 6.12
CA GLU A 668 -35.76 3.15 7.43
C GLU A 668 -37.05 2.34 7.35
N ASP A 669 -37.77 2.40 6.23
CA ASP A 669 -38.97 1.58 5.98
C ASP A 669 -38.63 0.15 5.56
N GLN A 670 -37.36 -0.23 5.52
CA GLN A 670 -36.83 -1.53 5.15
C GLN A 670 -37.36 -2.05 3.80
N ARG A 671 -37.76 -1.15 2.92
CA ARG A 671 -38.21 -1.53 1.59
C ARG A 671 -37.10 -1.51 0.56
N TYR A 672 -36.26 -0.50 0.60
CA TYR A 672 -35.16 -0.36 -0.34
C TYR A 672 -33.85 -0.64 0.35
N PHE A 673 -32.92 -1.22 -0.43
CA PHE A 673 -31.57 -1.49 0.03
C PHE A 673 -30.61 -0.86 -0.97
N TYR A 674 -29.77 0.07 -0.49
CA TYR A 674 -28.68 0.63 -1.27
C TYR A 674 -27.47 -0.26 -1.13
N GLN A 675 -26.76 -0.50 -2.23
CA GLN A 675 -25.60 -1.39 -2.24
C GLN A 675 -24.55 -0.87 -3.20
N ASN A 676 -23.30 -1.06 -2.87
CA ASN A 676 -22.17 -0.69 -3.70
C ASN A 676 -21.39 -1.93 -4.23
N ASP A 677 -20.56 -1.69 -5.26
CA ASP A 677 -19.75 -2.70 -5.96
C ASP A 677 -18.32 -2.19 -6.11
N GLU A 678 -17.54 -2.26 -5.03
CA GLU A 678 -16.26 -1.60 -4.78
C GLU A 678 -15.23 -1.67 -5.93
N LEU A 679 -15.23 -2.71 -6.74
CA LEU A 679 -14.19 -2.90 -7.76
C LEU A 679 -14.65 -2.57 -9.18
N ASP A 680 -15.85 -2.09 -9.38
CA ASP A 680 -16.38 -1.90 -10.73
C ASP A 680 -15.76 -0.72 -11.46
N GLU A 681 -15.44 0.40 -10.79
CA GLU A 681 -14.70 1.52 -11.37
C GLU A 681 -13.24 1.14 -11.65
N ILE A 682 -12.60 0.41 -10.70
CA ILE A 682 -11.21 -0.04 -10.85
C ILE A 682 -11.07 -1.00 -12.04
N GLN A 683 -12.07 -1.86 -12.28
CA GLN A 683 -12.09 -2.80 -13.39
C GLN A 683 -12.65 -2.18 -14.68
N GLY A 684 -13.05 -0.92 -14.67
CA GLY A 684 -13.63 -0.22 -15.81
C GLY A 684 -14.99 -0.78 -16.23
N LYS A 685 -15.76 -1.38 -15.30
CA LYS A 685 -17.14 -1.84 -15.50
C LYS A 685 -18.12 -0.71 -15.29
N ALA A 686 -17.85 0.21 -14.37
CA ALA A 686 -18.46 1.51 -14.25
C ALA A 686 -17.45 2.60 -14.61
N ASP A 687 -17.90 3.71 -15.17
CA ASP A 687 -17.06 4.86 -15.52
C ASP A 687 -17.11 5.96 -14.45
N ARG A 688 -17.91 5.76 -13.42
CA ARG A 688 -18.15 6.65 -12.28
C ARG A 688 -18.62 5.85 -11.08
N THR A 689 -18.51 6.44 -9.89
CA THR A 689 -19.03 5.92 -8.63
C THR A 689 -20.50 5.48 -8.76
N ARG A 690 -20.79 4.21 -8.51
CA ARG A 690 -22.08 3.57 -8.77
C ARG A 690 -22.72 3.01 -7.51
N THR A 691 -23.92 3.46 -7.18
CA THR A 691 -24.74 2.88 -6.10
C THR A 691 -25.96 2.17 -6.67
N LEU A 692 -26.19 0.94 -6.28
CA LEU A 692 -27.31 0.10 -6.70
C LEU A 692 -28.53 0.32 -5.80
N VAL A 693 -29.73 0.38 -6.38
CA VAL A 693 -31.00 0.53 -5.64
C VAL A 693 -31.83 -0.73 -5.82
N TRP A 694 -31.94 -1.52 -4.74
CA TRP A 694 -32.76 -2.72 -4.71
C TRP A 694 -34.14 -2.43 -4.13
N ASP A 695 -35.22 -2.87 -4.77
CA ASP A 695 -36.57 -2.96 -4.18
C ASP A 695 -36.75 -4.35 -3.54
N LEU A 696 -36.81 -4.37 -2.20
CA LEU A 696 -36.98 -5.56 -1.38
C LEU A 696 -38.42 -5.66 -0.81
N LYS A 697 -39.40 -5.11 -1.54
CA LYS A 697 -40.80 -5.23 -1.19
C LYS A 697 -41.24 -6.68 -1.04
N ASP A 698 -40.66 -7.58 -1.77
CA ASP A 698 -40.86 -9.03 -1.76
C ASP A 698 -39.45 -9.64 -1.58
N LEU A 699 -39.17 -10.15 -0.38
CA LEU A 699 -37.85 -10.66 -0.02
C LEU A 699 -37.48 -11.94 -0.78
N ASP A 700 -38.47 -12.70 -1.26
CA ASP A 700 -38.24 -13.87 -2.12
C ASP A 700 -37.86 -13.49 -3.55
N ASN A 701 -38.07 -12.22 -3.95
CA ASN A 701 -37.87 -11.77 -5.32
C ASN A 701 -37.25 -10.35 -5.37
N PRO A 702 -36.04 -10.15 -4.81
CA PRO A 702 -35.35 -8.86 -4.81
C PRO A 702 -35.14 -8.36 -6.24
N LYS A 703 -35.34 -7.05 -6.46
CA LYS A 703 -35.21 -6.44 -7.78
C LYS A 703 -34.26 -5.26 -7.77
N LEU A 704 -33.24 -5.29 -8.60
CA LEU A 704 -32.50 -4.09 -8.94
C LEU A 704 -33.41 -3.20 -9.80
N ILE A 705 -33.69 -1.99 -9.32
CA ILE A 705 -34.65 -1.09 -9.96
C ILE A 705 -34.01 0.18 -10.50
N ASP A 706 -32.85 0.57 -9.98
CA ASP A 706 -32.10 1.72 -10.45
C ASP A 706 -30.60 1.57 -10.12
N GLU A 707 -29.78 2.34 -10.82
CA GLU A 707 -28.34 2.49 -10.61
C GLU A 707 -28.04 3.99 -10.57
N LEU A 708 -27.65 4.50 -9.41
CA LEU A 708 -27.23 5.88 -9.24
C LEU A 708 -25.79 6.03 -9.67
N MET A 709 -25.52 6.94 -10.60
CA MET A 709 -24.17 7.33 -11.01
C MET A 709 -23.85 8.71 -10.47
N LEU A 710 -22.86 8.81 -9.58
CA LEU A 710 -22.35 10.09 -9.12
C LEU A 710 -21.46 10.75 -10.19
N PRO A 711 -21.21 12.08 -10.11
CA PRO A 711 -20.32 12.74 -11.08
C PRO A 711 -18.87 12.32 -10.94
N GLU A 712 -18.45 11.85 -9.77
CA GLU A 712 -17.11 11.42 -9.45
C GLU A 712 -16.75 10.07 -10.10
N LYS A 713 -15.45 9.80 -10.20
CA LYS A 713 -14.91 8.54 -10.74
C LYS A 713 -14.31 7.64 -9.67
N SER A 714 -14.24 8.13 -8.44
CA SER A 714 -13.64 7.40 -7.32
C SER A 714 -14.40 6.11 -7.04
N THR A 715 -13.68 5.16 -6.50
CA THR A 715 -14.27 3.92 -5.99
C THR A 715 -15.22 4.21 -4.83
N ASP A 716 -16.41 3.61 -4.85
CA ASP A 716 -17.34 3.64 -3.72
C ASP A 716 -16.90 2.68 -2.59
N HIS A 717 -17.36 2.95 -1.37
CA HIS A 717 -17.06 2.09 -0.22
C HIS A 717 -18.24 2.07 0.77
N ASN A 718 -18.02 2.33 2.06
CA ASN A 718 -19.04 2.18 3.08
C ASN A 718 -20.14 3.25 3.00
N LEU A 719 -21.39 2.84 3.09
CA LEU A 719 -22.55 3.71 3.11
C LEU A 719 -23.49 3.41 4.29
N TYR A 720 -24.10 4.46 4.84
CA TYR A 720 -25.05 4.38 5.94
C TYR A 720 -26.26 5.28 5.67
N VAL A 721 -27.43 4.87 6.14
CA VAL A 721 -28.67 5.66 6.01
C VAL A 721 -29.15 6.10 7.40
N LYS A 722 -29.47 7.41 7.52
CA LYS A 722 -30.09 8.01 8.71
C LYS A 722 -31.19 8.94 8.24
N GLY A 723 -32.44 8.60 8.57
CA GLY A 723 -33.62 9.34 8.08
C GLY A 723 -33.71 9.29 6.56
N ASP A 724 -33.80 10.47 5.96
CA ASP A 724 -33.86 10.65 4.50
C ASP A 724 -32.51 11.01 3.88
N LYS A 725 -31.40 10.70 4.56
CA LYS A 725 -30.04 10.90 4.07
C LYS A 725 -29.25 9.60 4.00
N MET A 726 -28.42 9.49 2.98
CA MET A 726 -27.41 8.45 2.83
C MET A 726 -26.03 9.11 2.85
N TYR A 727 -25.13 8.57 3.66
CA TYR A 727 -23.76 9.03 3.85
C TYR A 727 -22.82 7.99 3.28
N GLN A 728 -22.06 8.35 2.25
CA GLN A 728 -21.14 7.46 1.57
C GLN A 728 -19.69 7.93 1.80
N SER A 729 -18.82 6.99 2.12
CA SER A 729 -17.38 7.16 2.10
C SER A 729 -16.86 6.59 0.79
N ASN A 730 -16.46 7.45 -0.17
CA ASN A 730 -16.12 7.05 -1.52
C ASN A 730 -14.62 7.27 -1.78
N TYR A 731 -13.80 6.65 -0.93
CA TYR A 731 -12.34 6.73 -0.99
C TYR A 731 -11.84 8.14 -1.34
N LYS A 732 -11.22 8.34 -2.52
CA LYS A 732 -10.58 9.59 -2.92
C LYS A 732 -11.51 10.79 -3.04
N SER A 733 -12.80 10.60 -3.19
CA SER A 733 -13.75 11.70 -3.22
C SER A 733 -14.38 12.02 -1.86
N GLY A 734 -13.95 11.33 -0.80
CA GLY A 734 -14.34 11.64 0.57
C GLY A 734 -15.78 11.28 0.93
N LEU A 735 -16.38 12.06 1.83
CA LEU A 735 -17.76 11.93 2.27
C LEU A 735 -18.72 12.53 1.23
N ARG A 736 -19.76 11.77 0.86
CA ARG A 736 -20.87 12.21 -0.01
C ARG A 736 -22.18 12.05 0.75
N ILE A 737 -23.00 13.10 0.78
CA ILE A 737 -24.32 13.10 1.43
C ILE A 737 -25.39 13.17 0.35
N LEU A 738 -26.29 12.20 0.35
CA LEU A 738 -27.35 12.08 -0.63
C LEU A 738 -28.72 12.19 0.03
N ASP A 739 -29.61 12.98 -0.54
CA ASP A 739 -31.03 13.00 -0.21
C ASP A 739 -31.70 11.73 -0.79
N VAL A 740 -32.24 10.91 0.09
CA VAL A 740 -32.95 9.67 -0.25
C VAL A 740 -34.44 9.75 0.13
N SER A 741 -34.99 10.96 0.37
CA SER A 741 -36.44 11.18 0.58
C SER A 741 -37.28 10.60 -0.55
N THR A 742 -36.70 10.49 -1.76
CA THR A 742 -37.26 9.71 -2.86
C THR A 742 -36.31 8.50 -3.10
N PRO A 743 -36.52 7.36 -2.43
CA PRO A 743 -35.56 6.28 -2.36
C PRO A 743 -35.11 5.71 -3.72
N THR A 744 -35.96 5.83 -4.74
CA THR A 744 -35.65 5.38 -6.11
C THR A 744 -34.91 6.43 -6.96
N LYS A 745 -34.63 7.61 -6.40
CA LYS A 745 -33.90 8.71 -7.07
C LYS A 745 -33.05 9.47 -6.08
N PRO A 746 -32.06 8.85 -5.49
CA PRO A 746 -31.11 9.54 -4.62
C PRO A 746 -30.46 10.71 -5.35
N LYS A 747 -30.16 11.78 -4.62
CA LYS A 747 -29.54 12.97 -5.16
C LYS A 747 -28.46 13.47 -4.22
N GLU A 748 -27.24 13.65 -4.69
CA GLU A 748 -26.18 14.29 -3.92
C GLU A 748 -26.56 15.73 -3.56
N VAL A 749 -26.42 16.08 -2.29
CA VAL A 749 -26.78 17.38 -1.72
C VAL A 749 -25.63 18.07 -1.01
N ALA A 750 -24.61 17.32 -0.59
CA ALA A 750 -23.43 17.88 0.04
C ALA A 750 -22.25 16.92 -0.05
N HIS A 751 -21.02 17.43 0.06
CA HIS A 751 -19.82 16.61 0.12
C HIS A 751 -18.68 17.29 0.88
N PHE A 752 -17.73 16.46 1.31
CA PHE A 752 -16.43 16.87 1.84
C PHE A 752 -15.36 15.89 1.38
N ASP A 753 -14.42 16.37 0.58
CA ASP A 753 -13.30 15.57 0.12
C ASP A 753 -12.21 15.52 1.20
N THR A 754 -11.87 14.33 1.68
CA THR A 754 -10.87 14.13 2.73
C THR A 754 -9.44 14.02 2.20
N GLN A 755 -9.27 13.98 0.88
CA GLN A 755 -7.98 13.87 0.21
C GLN A 755 -7.66 15.16 -0.59
N PRO A 756 -6.87 16.11 -0.05
CA PRO A 756 -6.71 17.43 -0.65
C PRO A 756 -5.73 17.47 -1.84
N TYR A 757 -5.38 16.33 -2.41
CA TYR A 757 -4.38 16.18 -3.47
C TYR A 757 -4.76 15.06 -4.44
N GLY A 758 -4.12 15.07 -5.61
CA GLY A 758 -4.39 14.05 -6.63
C GLY A 758 -5.67 14.31 -7.44
N ASP A 759 -6.21 13.25 -7.99
CA ASP A 759 -7.47 13.25 -8.71
C ASP A 759 -8.44 12.22 -8.11
N ASN A 760 -9.73 12.34 -8.40
CA ASN A 760 -10.75 11.39 -7.96
C ASN A 760 -10.81 10.15 -8.88
N SER A 761 -9.67 9.67 -9.39
CA SER A 761 -9.59 8.40 -10.13
C SER A 761 -9.85 7.20 -9.21
N PRO A 762 -10.29 6.06 -9.75
CA PRO A 762 -10.50 4.85 -8.94
C PRO A 762 -9.26 4.43 -8.15
N GLY A 763 -9.46 4.01 -6.90
CA GLY A 763 -8.38 3.55 -6.01
C GLY A 763 -8.78 3.54 -4.54
N PHE A 764 -7.91 3.01 -3.69
CA PHE A 764 -8.17 2.74 -2.26
C PHE A 764 -7.43 3.73 -1.34
N GLN A 765 -7.59 5.03 -1.56
CA GLN A 765 -7.02 6.10 -0.74
C GLN A 765 -8.15 7.05 -0.31
N GLY A 766 -7.95 7.82 0.77
CA GLY A 766 -8.95 8.75 1.29
C GLY A 766 -9.96 8.08 2.23
N SER A 767 -11.23 8.45 2.15
CA SER A 767 -12.27 8.06 3.10
C SER A 767 -12.59 6.57 3.08
N TRP A 768 -12.34 5.88 4.21
CA TRP A 768 -12.73 4.48 4.42
C TRP A 768 -14.16 4.33 4.87
N SER A 769 -14.54 5.05 5.93
CA SER A 769 -15.85 4.90 6.57
C SER A 769 -16.26 6.19 7.28
N ASN A 770 -17.54 6.26 7.66
CA ASN A 770 -18.11 7.38 8.41
C ASN A 770 -19.12 6.90 9.46
N TYR A 771 -19.37 7.75 10.46
CA TYR A 771 -20.42 7.53 11.44
C TYR A 771 -21.29 8.79 11.58
N PRO A 772 -22.54 8.77 11.07
CA PRO A 772 -23.41 9.96 11.05
C PRO A 772 -24.44 9.98 12.18
N TYR A 773 -24.39 9.05 13.15
CA TYR A 773 -25.51 8.81 14.07
C TYR A 773 -25.43 9.56 15.40
N PHE A 774 -24.45 10.42 15.64
CA PHE A 774 -24.41 11.25 16.82
C PHE A 774 -25.61 12.16 16.92
N ASP A 775 -26.11 12.37 18.16
CA ASP A 775 -27.26 13.28 18.43
C ASP A 775 -26.85 14.73 18.26
N SER A 776 -25.58 15.09 18.41
CA SER A 776 -25.05 16.43 18.13
C SER A 776 -25.18 16.83 16.66
N GLY A 777 -25.30 15.84 15.75
CA GLY A 777 -25.36 16.06 14.32
C GLY A 777 -24.01 16.06 13.62
N ILE A 778 -22.91 15.89 14.36
CA ILE A 778 -21.59 15.73 13.76
C ILE A 778 -21.46 14.39 13.05
N ILE A 779 -20.59 14.36 12.06
CA ILE A 779 -20.20 13.17 11.30
C ILE A 779 -18.70 12.98 11.50
N VAL A 780 -18.29 11.81 11.94
CA VAL A 780 -16.87 11.47 11.98
C VAL A 780 -16.53 10.60 10.78
N VAL A 781 -15.38 10.88 10.16
CA VAL A 781 -14.90 10.18 8.96
C VAL A 781 -13.45 9.76 9.18
N SER A 782 -13.16 8.49 8.93
CA SER A 782 -11.79 7.97 8.86
C SER A 782 -11.26 8.09 7.44
N SER A 783 -10.10 8.71 7.27
CA SER A 783 -9.39 8.79 6.00
C SER A 783 -8.06 8.03 6.13
N ILE A 784 -7.82 7.09 5.20
CA ILE A 784 -6.81 6.01 5.32
C ILE A 784 -5.43 6.54 5.68
N GLY A 785 -4.94 7.52 4.95
CA GLY A 785 -3.60 8.07 5.11
C GLY A 785 -3.57 9.45 5.75
N GLU A 786 -4.72 10.12 5.88
CA GLU A 786 -4.80 11.50 6.36
C GLU A 786 -5.07 11.57 7.86
N GLY A 787 -6.16 10.91 8.32
CA GLY A 787 -6.53 10.98 9.73
C GLY A 787 -8.05 10.98 9.98
N LEU A 788 -8.42 11.49 11.16
CA LEU A 788 -9.80 11.63 11.63
C LEU A 788 -10.34 13.02 11.30
N PHE A 789 -11.46 13.06 10.57
CA PHE A 789 -12.23 14.27 10.31
C PHE A 789 -13.48 14.34 11.22
N VAL A 790 -13.73 15.49 11.82
CA VAL A 790 -14.97 15.83 12.51
C VAL A 790 -15.67 16.89 11.67
N LEU A 791 -16.79 16.51 11.09
CA LEU A 791 -17.55 17.29 10.12
C LEU A 791 -18.94 17.60 10.62
N GLU A 792 -19.60 18.63 10.07
CA GLU A 792 -21.00 18.94 10.34
C GLU A 792 -21.67 19.45 9.06
N PRO A 793 -22.89 19.00 8.72
CA PRO A 793 -23.66 19.63 7.67
C PRO A 793 -23.85 21.11 7.91
N SER A 794 -23.57 21.98 6.92
CA SER A 794 -23.69 23.45 7.07
C SER A 794 -25.12 23.95 7.35
N GLN A 795 -26.10 23.10 7.09
CA GLN A 795 -27.50 23.34 7.34
C GLN A 795 -28.14 22.11 7.98
N PRO A 796 -29.01 22.28 9.01
CA PRO A 796 -29.60 21.15 9.74
C PRO A 796 -30.48 20.21 8.89
N GLU A 797 -30.95 20.66 7.73
CA GLU A 797 -31.73 19.87 6.78
C GLU A 797 -30.88 19.05 5.82
N LEU A 798 -29.57 19.27 5.76
CA LEU A 798 -28.59 18.45 5.05
C LEU A 798 -28.12 17.30 5.93
#